data_decf189056cabcd8ed3e9803d1ebe705
#
_entry.id   decf189056cabcd8ed3e9803d1ebe705
#
_cell.length_a   1.000
_cell.length_b   1.000
_cell.length_c   1.000
_cell.angle_alpha   90.00
_cell.angle_beta   90.00
_cell.angle_gamma   90.00
#
_symmetry.space_group_name_H-M   'P 1'
#
loop_
_entity.id
_entity.type
_entity.pdbx_description
1 polymer ?
#
loop_
_entity_poly.entity_id
_entity_poly.type
_entity_poly.pdbx_seq_one_letter_code
_entity_poly.pdbx_strand_id
1 'polypeptide(L)'
;MDGGPRSAYGRTSLYAMSFANSMYSMDNVVNTWSLDLNSRLSDKLSNQFLATYSQLDDVRGTNSSDFPFIDIMDGGKKSPDGENAADGSSTYMALGYELFTWNNGVHNNVITAKDDLTYYAGNHKATFGASYEYQMADNSYMRNGTGYYRYNSLDDFLNEAAPSVVCLTYGYDGEANPAARVRFNKLGVYAQDEWSMLDNFKLTYGLRLDGLFFSNQDLMRNQAIYDLDYNGKHIDTGKWPNSSLTVSPRVGFTWDVFGDKSFKVRGGTGLFSGRLPLVFFTNMPTNSGMVQYQAKLNATGKNGGTLTDMKQFAGKILTRQELHDKLISMGYPDTIKPEDGTAPSEISAVDPKFKMPQVWKTSIAVDYSLPTSFPFTITAEGIFNKTINGVCLRDWSIKDTDGFSRFNGADNRPIYQDFKYTYMTEKKDKNGNVVKDEAGNVVMVAKNMPNAYVLENTSKGYGYSANLTINTTPVQGLNIMAAYTHTVSKELTGMPGSNASSVLNYMATVNGPNDPGLHNSQYVTPDRFVASLTHSDKSGNHYSFIYETWRGGYNYSYMTVNDINGDGYNYDAIYVPTDAEVANREFRFVSDDDRDRFMDYVHNDKYLSKRQGKYAEAYSVYSPWVHRIDFSYKHDFKVNVGKSVNTLQLSLDVKNILNLFNSSWGVSKYMNPALGEGRILKYEGVDNEGYATFSTAKAYNANTETFVPYHNLGQCWYASIGIKYMFN
;
A
#
# COMPACT_ATOMS: atom_id res chain seq x y z
N MET A 1 -0.56 -18.01 12.01
CA MET A 1 -0.60 -18.74 10.72
C MET A 1 -1.91 -18.39 10.00
N ASP A 2 -1.80 -17.67 8.93
CA ASP A 2 -2.94 -17.40 8.04
C ASP A 2 -2.76 -18.32 6.83
N GLY A 3 -3.02 -19.61 7.03
CA GLY A 3 -2.73 -20.67 6.10
C GLY A 3 -3.98 -21.17 5.38
N GLY A 4 -4.41 -20.48 4.34
CA GLY A 4 -5.39 -21.00 3.39
C GLY A 4 -4.82 -21.04 1.98
N PRO A 5 -5.11 -22.05 1.18
CA PRO A 5 -4.70 -22.08 -0.23
C PRO A 5 -5.29 -20.87 -0.96
N ARG A 6 -4.46 -20.17 -1.72
CA ARG A 6 -4.86 -19.00 -2.51
C ARG A 6 -4.53 -19.24 -3.97
N SER A 7 -5.44 -18.85 -4.87
CA SER A 7 -5.20 -18.91 -6.31
C SER A 7 -4.44 -17.66 -6.76
N ALA A 8 -3.35 -17.86 -7.46
CA ALA A 8 -2.68 -16.78 -8.13
C ALA A 8 -3.56 -16.21 -9.25
N TYR A 9 -3.60 -14.89 -9.37
CA TYR A 9 -4.27 -14.17 -10.46
C TYR A 9 -5.74 -14.45 -10.67
N GLY A 10 -6.44 -15.06 -9.71
CA GLY A 10 -7.82 -15.41 -9.95
C GLY A 10 -8.03 -16.24 -11.23
N ARG A 11 -7.09 -17.13 -11.57
CA ARG A 11 -7.15 -17.95 -12.79
C ARG A 11 -8.29 -18.95 -12.79
N THR A 12 -8.88 -19.19 -11.63
CA THR A 12 -10.13 -19.94 -11.53
C THR A 12 -11.32 -19.02 -11.76
N SER A 13 -12.10 -19.28 -12.78
CA SER A 13 -13.29 -18.52 -13.16
C SER A 13 -14.32 -19.46 -13.77
N LEU A 14 -15.43 -18.92 -14.31
CA LEU A 14 -16.39 -19.71 -15.09
C LEU A 14 -15.77 -20.38 -16.34
N TYR A 15 -14.66 -19.82 -16.84
CA TYR A 15 -14.02 -20.23 -18.10
C TYR A 15 -12.61 -20.75 -17.93
N ALA A 16 -12.05 -20.67 -16.72
CA ALA A 16 -10.68 -21.08 -16.42
C ALA A 16 -10.61 -21.96 -15.18
N MET A 17 -9.78 -22.99 -15.21
CA MET A 17 -9.56 -23.93 -14.13
C MET A 17 -8.09 -23.87 -13.66
N SER A 18 -7.88 -23.79 -12.34
CA SER A 18 -6.57 -23.95 -11.72
C SER A 18 -6.53 -25.24 -10.90
N PHE A 19 -5.51 -26.04 -11.09
CA PHE A 19 -5.28 -27.22 -10.25
C PHE A 19 -4.79 -26.84 -8.86
N ALA A 20 -5.01 -27.69 -7.87
CA ALA A 20 -4.64 -27.43 -6.49
C ALA A 20 -3.14 -27.17 -6.30
N ASN A 21 -2.27 -27.76 -7.14
CA ASN A 21 -0.83 -27.53 -7.11
C ASN A 21 -0.41 -26.17 -7.70
N SER A 22 -1.30 -25.42 -8.33
CA SER A 22 -1.05 -24.05 -8.79
C SER A 22 -1.56 -22.97 -7.83
N MET A 23 -1.86 -23.34 -6.59
CA MET A 23 -2.24 -22.44 -5.50
C MET A 23 -1.08 -22.23 -4.54
N TYR A 24 -1.19 -21.21 -3.67
CA TYR A 24 -0.18 -20.91 -2.67
C TYR A 24 -0.79 -20.67 -1.28
N SER A 25 0.04 -20.80 -0.26
CA SER A 25 -0.23 -20.36 1.12
C SER A 25 0.66 -19.19 1.52
N MET A 26 0.37 -18.56 2.65
CA MET A 26 1.22 -17.55 3.28
C MET A 26 1.50 -18.01 4.71
N ASP A 27 2.78 -18.07 5.05
CA ASP A 27 3.23 -18.36 6.40
C ASP A 27 3.85 -17.08 6.98
N ASN A 28 3.25 -16.60 8.06
CA ASN A 28 3.72 -15.43 8.79
C ASN A 28 4.25 -15.88 10.15
N VAL A 29 5.53 -15.74 10.36
CA VAL A 29 6.20 -16.13 11.60
C VAL A 29 6.83 -14.92 12.25
N VAL A 30 6.52 -14.70 13.54
CA VAL A 30 7.11 -13.61 14.32
C VAL A 30 7.67 -14.21 15.62
N ASN A 31 8.97 -14.08 15.78
CA ASN A 31 9.67 -14.44 17.01
C ASN A 31 10.32 -13.19 17.58
N THR A 32 10.02 -12.85 18.83
CA THR A 32 10.60 -11.70 19.51
C THR A 32 11.10 -12.11 20.88
N TRP A 33 12.34 -11.77 21.17
CA TRP A 33 12.97 -11.90 22.49
C TRP A 33 13.27 -10.52 23.03
N SER A 34 12.99 -10.31 24.31
CA SER A 34 13.26 -9.04 24.99
C SER A 34 13.92 -9.26 26.34
N LEU A 35 14.85 -8.37 26.68
CA LEU A 35 15.49 -8.26 27.98
C LEU A 35 15.23 -6.84 28.49
N ASP A 36 14.54 -6.71 29.63
CA ASP A 36 14.27 -5.43 30.31
C ASP A 36 14.90 -5.47 31.71
N LEU A 37 15.91 -4.64 31.90
CA LEU A 37 16.61 -4.51 33.17
C LEU A 37 16.32 -3.15 33.79
N ASN A 38 15.59 -3.15 34.90
CA ASN A 38 15.27 -1.94 35.67
C ASN A 38 16.12 -1.90 36.94
N SER A 39 16.96 -0.89 37.07
CA SER A 39 17.91 -0.75 38.18
C SER A 39 17.67 0.56 38.92
N ARG A 40 17.51 0.49 40.20
CA ARG A 40 17.55 1.66 41.08
C ARG A 40 18.99 1.82 41.60
N LEU A 41 19.75 2.72 41.01
CA LEU A 41 21.15 2.92 41.32
C LEU A 41 21.35 3.74 42.65
N SER A 42 20.37 4.62 42.92
CA SER A 42 20.30 5.36 44.20
C SER A 42 18.85 5.87 44.38
N ASP A 43 18.59 6.64 45.46
CA ASP A 43 17.30 7.28 45.68
C ASP A 43 16.95 8.34 44.63
N LYS A 44 17.97 8.85 43.94
CA LYS A 44 17.83 9.91 42.91
C LYS A 44 18.14 9.43 41.49
N LEU A 45 18.57 8.17 41.33
CA LEU A 45 19.06 7.70 40.04
C LEU A 45 18.51 6.32 39.73
N SER A 46 17.83 6.19 38.62
CA SER A 46 17.37 4.91 38.07
C SER A 46 17.84 4.74 36.62
N ASN A 47 18.03 3.50 36.23
CA ASN A 47 18.38 3.13 34.86
C ASN A 47 17.45 2.05 34.36
N GLN A 48 17.07 2.14 33.09
CA GLN A 48 16.36 1.09 32.36
C GLN A 48 17.14 0.75 31.09
N PHE A 49 17.58 -0.48 30.99
CA PHE A 49 18.16 -1.04 29.77
C PHE A 49 17.17 -2.01 29.15
N LEU A 50 16.81 -1.77 27.88
CA LEU A 50 15.93 -2.64 27.08
C LEU A 50 16.67 -3.07 25.82
N ALA A 51 16.75 -4.40 25.62
CA ALA A 51 17.25 -4.96 24.37
C ALA A 51 16.19 -5.90 23.78
N THR A 52 15.99 -5.83 22.45
CA THR A 52 15.09 -6.74 21.73
C THR A 52 15.75 -7.30 20.49
N TYR A 53 15.43 -8.54 20.17
CA TYR A 53 15.68 -9.14 18.87
C TYR A 53 14.35 -9.65 18.31
N SER A 54 14.01 -9.24 17.09
CA SER A 54 12.81 -9.71 16.40
C SER A 54 13.19 -10.31 15.05
N GLN A 55 12.68 -11.49 14.78
CA GLN A 55 12.70 -12.16 13.49
C GLN A 55 11.27 -12.20 12.96
N LEU A 56 11.06 -11.71 11.74
CA LEU A 56 9.78 -11.70 11.07
C LEU A 56 9.97 -12.33 9.69
N ASP A 57 9.25 -13.41 9.43
CA ASP A 57 9.31 -14.14 8.17
C ASP A 57 7.90 -14.21 7.58
N ASP A 58 7.73 -13.61 6.41
CA ASP A 58 6.51 -13.66 5.59
C ASP A 58 6.86 -14.38 4.29
N VAL A 59 6.53 -15.67 4.18
CA VAL A 59 6.94 -16.52 3.05
C VAL A 59 5.74 -17.19 2.40
N ARG A 60 5.84 -17.36 1.08
CA ARG A 60 4.87 -18.15 0.35
C ARG A 60 5.26 -19.63 0.35
N GLY A 61 4.26 -20.49 0.51
CA GLY A 61 4.35 -21.93 0.36
C GLY A 61 3.39 -22.45 -0.71
N THR A 62 3.57 -23.67 -1.16
CA THR A 62 2.66 -24.36 -2.08
C THR A 62 2.61 -25.86 -1.81
N ASN A 63 1.55 -26.52 -2.24
CA ASN A 63 1.41 -27.97 -2.22
C ASN A 63 2.03 -28.66 -3.46
N SER A 64 2.63 -27.89 -4.39
CA SER A 64 3.29 -28.43 -5.57
C SER A 64 4.67 -28.99 -5.20
N SER A 65 5.08 -30.05 -5.92
CA SER A 65 6.48 -30.40 -6.04
C SER A 65 7.23 -29.37 -6.91
N ASP A 66 8.56 -29.43 -6.95
CA ASP A 66 9.39 -28.59 -7.81
C ASP A 66 9.18 -28.92 -9.30
N PHE A 67 8.14 -28.38 -9.87
CA PHE A 67 7.67 -28.64 -11.22
C PHE A 67 7.28 -27.32 -11.91
N PRO A 68 7.58 -27.11 -13.21
CA PRO A 68 7.24 -25.87 -13.91
C PRO A 68 5.76 -25.53 -13.88
N PHE A 69 5.48 -24.24 -13.93
CA PHE A 69 4.11 -23.77 -14.11
C PHE A 69 3.71 -23.88 -15.59
N ILE A 70 2.57 -24.51 -15.85
CA ILE A 70 2.03 -24.71 -17.19
C ILE A 70 0.74 -23.91 -17.34
N ASP A 71 0.69 -23.08 -18.37
CA ASP A 71 -0.40 -22.19 -18.73
C ASP A 71 -0.97 -22.64 -20.10
N ILE A 72 -2.17 -23.20 -20.09
CA ILE A 72 -2.86 -23.66 -21.29
C ILE A 72 -3.93 -22.62 -21.64
N MET A 73 -3.84 -22.07 -22.85
CA MET A 73 -4.75 -21.05 -23.35
C MET A 73 -6.02 -21.69 -23.93
N ASP A 74 -7.03 -20.86 -24.18
CA ASP A 74 -8.34 -21.30 -24.66
C ASP A 74 -8.39 -21.73 -26.13
N GLY A 75 -7.31 -21.55 -26.89
CA GLY A 75 -7.23 -21.94 -28.30
C GLY A 75 -8.13 -21.17 -29.25
N GLY A 76 -8.59 -19.98 -28.83
CA GLY A 76 -9.52 -19.17 -29.61
C GLY A 76 -10.97 -19.70 -29.62
N LYS A 77 -11.33 -20.58 -28.66
CA LYS A 77 -12.70 -21.08 -28.51
C LYS A 77 -13.62 -20.01 -27.95
N LYS A 78 -14.86 -19.97 -28.42
CA LYS A 78 -15.88 -19.07 -27.86
C LYS A 78 -16.24 -19.49 -26.44
N SER A 79 -16.47 -18.49 -25.58
CA SER A 79 -17.02 -18.76 -24.25
C SER A 79 -18.42 -19.39 -24.33
N PRO A 80 -18.87 -20.15 -23.31
CA PRO A 80 -20.14 -20.84 -23.32
C PRO A 80 -21.37 -19.93 -23.51
N ASP A 81 -21.27 -18.65 -23.11
CA ASP A 81 -22.31 -17.64 -23.29
C ASP A 81 -22.30 -16.98 -24.68
N GLY A 82 -21.27 -17.24 -25.48
CA GLY A 82 -21.15 -16.73 -26.85
C GLY A 82 -20.87 -15.24 -26.99
N GLU A 83 -20.80 -14.49 -25.87
CA GLU A 83 -20.62 -13.03 -25.88
C GLU A 83 -19.15 -12.61 -25.99
N ASN A 84 -18.25 -13.38 -25.41
CA ASN A 84 -16.81 -13.14 -25.47
C ASN A 84 -16.14 -14.16 -26.39
N ALA A 85 -15.76 -13.74 -27.58
CA ALA A 85 -14.92 -14.58 -28.44
C ALA A 85 -13.58 -14.82 -27.74
N ALA A 86 -13.27 -16.07 -27.45
CA ALA A 86 -11.96 -16.45 -27.02
C ALA A 86 -10.98 -16.14 -28.15
N ASP A 87 -9.99 -15.28 -27.89
CA ASP A 87 -8.99 -14.81 -28.87
C ASP A 87 -7.70 -15.62 -28.81
N GLY A 88 -7.66 -16.70 -28.05
CA GLY A 88 -6.48 -17.51 -27.77
C GLY A 88 -5.52 -16.87 -26.78
N SER A 89 -5.89 -15.74 -26.16
CA SER A 89 -5.09 -15.03 -25.18
C SER A 89 -5.50 -15.29 -23.73
N SER A 90 -6.68 -15.88 -23.51
CA SER A 90 -7.22 -16.16 -22.19
C SER A 90 -6.77 -17.52 -21.68
N THR A 91 -6.46 -17.61 -20.38
CA THR A 91 -6.12 -18.87 -19.73
C THR A 91 -7.35 -19.75 -19.67
N TYR A 92 -7.20 -21.01 -20.11
CA TYR A 92 -8.19 -22.08 -19.97
C TYR A 92 -7.88 -22.98 -18.78
N MET A 93 -6.60 -23.37 -18.62
CA MET A 93 -6.16 -24.27 -17.57
C MET A 93 -4.77 -23.89 -17.07
N ALA A 94 -4.57 -23.93 -15.74
CA ALA A 94 -3.28 -23.67 -15.11
C ALA A 94 -2.93 -24.80 -14.14
N LEU A 95 -1.70 -25.30 -14.21
CA LEU A 95 -1.18 -26.37 -13.34
C LEU A 95 0.31 -26.20 -13.08
N GLY A 96 0.83 -26.92 -12.10
CA GLY A 96 2.24 -26.86 -11.70
C GLY A 96 2.49 -25.91 -10.52
N TYR A 97 3.75 -25.63 -10.26
CA TYR A 97 4.16 -24.78 -9.15
C TYR A 97 3.66 -23.34 -9.35
N GLU A 98 3.01 -22.76 -8.34
CA GLU A 98 2.43 -21.43 -8.46
C GLU A 98 3.48 -20.39 -8.92
N LEU A 99 3.09 -19.59 -9.90
CA LEU A 99 3.96 -18.73 -10.72
C LEU A 99 4.85 -17.75 -9.95
N PHE A 100 4.43 -17.31 -8.76
CA PHE A 100 5.11 -16.30 -7.96
C PHE A 100 5.64 -16.84 -6.63
N THR A 101 5.47 -18.12 -6.33
CA THR A 101 5.73 -18.66 -4.99
C THR A 101 7.19 -19.06 -4.79
N TRP A 102 7.89 -19.48 -5.85
CA TRP A 102 9.31 -19.81 -5.73
C TRP A 102 10.12 -18.61 -5.30
N ASN A 103 10.89 -18.76 -4.21
CA ASN A 103 11.70 -17.69 -3.64
C ASN A 103 10.92 -16.36 -3.53
N ASN A 104 9.72 -16.43 -2.93
CA ASN A 104 8.91 -15.25 -2.66
C ASN A 104 8.65 -15.13 -1.16
N GLY A 105 9.37 -14.23 -0.53
CA GLY A 105 9.28 -14.00 0.89
C GLY A 105 9.99 -12.74 1.33
N VAL A 106 9.67 -12.33 2.56
CA VAL A 106 10.35 -11.25 3.24
C VAL A 106 10.88 -11.79 4.57
N HIS A 107 12.19 -11.64 4.79
CA HIS A 107 12.85 -11.98 6.04
C HIS A 107 13.40 -10.70 6.66
N ASN A 108 12.89 -10.35 7.85
CA ASN A 108 13.34 -9.18 8.59
C ASN A 108 13.99 -9.60 9.91
N ASN A 109 15.18 -9.05 10.16
CA ASN A 109 15.87 -9.16 11.45
C ASN A 109 16.05 -7.75 12.01
N VAL A 110 15.54 -7.53 13.22
CA VAL A 110 15.61 -6.25 13.91
C VAL A 110 16.24 -6.43 15.27
N ILE A 111 17.34 -5.76 15.53
CA ILE A 111 17.98 -5.67 16.85
C ILE A 111 17.79 -4.26 17.36
N THR A 112 17.25 -4.10 18.57
CA THR A 112 17.19 -2.81 19.22
C THR A 112 17.83 -2.88 20.61
N ALA A 113 18.55 -1.82 20.98
CA ALA A 113 19.01 -1.63 22.34
C ALA A 113 18.74 -0.18 22.75
N LYS A 114 18.25 0.03 23.94
CA LYS A 114 17.92 1.34 24.49
C LYS A 114 18.35 1.39 25.95
N ASP A 115 19.00 2.49 26.35
CA ASP A 115 19.37 2.75 27.73
C ASP A 115 18.84 4.12 28.16
N ASP A 116 18.10 4.15 29.25
CA ASP A 116 17.52 5.36 29.85
C ASP A 116 18.06 5.57 31.25
N LEU A 117 18.81 6.63 31.47
CA LEU A 117 19.23 7.09 32.76
C LEU A 117 18.32 8.22 33.23
N THR A 118 17.59 8.02 34.34
CA THR A 118 16.68 9.00 34.91
C THR A 118 17.22 9.52 36.24
N TYR A 119 17.34 10.86 36.35
CA TYR A 119 17.78 11.56 37.53
C TYR A 119 16.64 12.41 38.12
N TYR A 120 16.39 12.24 39.40
CA TYR A 120 15.35 12.94 40.17
C TYR A 120 16.00 14.02 41.02
N ALA A 121 15.68 15.29 40.75
CA ALA A 121 16.24 16.46 41.43
C ALA A 121 15.12 17.44 41.80
N GLY A 122 14.60 17.34 43.01
CA GLY A 122 13.51 18.22 43.47
C GLY A 122 12.27 18.05 42.56
N ASN A 123 11.89 19.10 41.85
CA ASN A 123 10.75 19.16 40.98
C ASN A 123 11.06 18.67 39.53
N HIS A 124 12.27 18.21 39.25
CA HIS A 124 12.76 17.79 37.96
C HIS A 124 12.92 16.27 37.90
N LYS A 125 12.52 15.70 36.78
CA LYS A 125 12.83 14.34 36.40
C LYS A 125 13.48 14.34 35.02
N ALA A 126 14.82 14.41 35.05
CA ALA A 126 15.63 14.46 33.84
C ALA A 126 15.95 13.03 33.36
N THR A 127 15.67 12.75 32.09
CA THR A 127 15.99 11.49 31.44
C THR A 127 16.97 11.72 30.30
N PHE A 128 18.09 10.99 30.34
CA PHE A 128 19.08 10.93 29.26
C PHE A 128 19.06 9.54 28.67
N GLY A 129 18.94 9.44 27.35
CA GLY A 129 18.85 8.14 26.73
C GLY A 129 19.71 8.00 25.49
N ALA A 130 20.13 6.78 25.24
CA ALA A 130 20.74 6.36 23.99
C ALA A 130 19.97 5.17 23.41
N SER A 131 19.93 5.08 22.09
CA SER A 131 19.28 3.94 21.42
C SER A 131 20.07 3.54 20.18
N TYR A 132 20.11 2.25 19.94
CA TYR A 132 20.65 1.62 18.74
C TYR A 132 19.60 0.75 18.11
N GLU A 133 19.50 0.78 16.78
CA GLU A 133 18.67 -0.12 15.99
C GLU A 133 19.49 -0.59 14.79
N TYR A 134 19.60 -1.90 14.64
CA TYR A 134 20.04 -2.53 13.40
C TYR A 134 18.82 -3.20 12.76
N GLN A 135 18.64 -2.96 11.47
CA GLN A 135 17.60 -3.62 10.71
C GLN A 135 18.16 -4.16 9.41
N MET A 136 17.80 -5.41 9.11
CA MET A 136 18.04 -6.07 7.84
C MET A 136 16.71 -6.58 7.31
N ALA A 137 16.44 -6.33 6.04
CA ALA A 137 15.29 -6.90 5.33
C ALA A 137 15.77 -7.50 4.01
N ASP A 138 15.51 -8.79 3.82
CA ASP A 138 15.67 -9.52 2.58
C ASP A 138 14.29 -9.64 1.94
N ASN A 139 14.10 -9.08 0.75
CA ASN A 139 12.89 -9.21 -0.03
C ASN A 139 13.21 -9.99 -1.30
N SER A 140 12.75 -11.23 -1.35
CA SER A 140 12.87 -12.09 -2.51
C SER A 140 11.57 -12.12 -3.30
N TYR A 141 11.69 -12.05 -4.61
CA TYR A 141 10.59 -12.15 -5.55
C TYR A 141 11.08 -12.69 -6.89
N MET A 142 10.68 -13.89 -7.22
CA MET A 142 11.11 -14.57 -8.44
C MET A 142 9.90 -15.13 -9.18
N ARG A 143 9.39 -14.36 -10.13
CA ARG A 143 8.35 -14.86 -11.03
C ARG A 143 8.94 -15.92 -11.96
N ASN A 144 8.23 -17.02 -12.21
CA ASN A 144 8.66 -18.13 -13.05
C ASN A 144 9.93 -18.86 -12.54
N GLY A 145 10.18 -18.88 -11.24
CA GLY A 145 11.40 -19.43 -10.67
C GLY A 145 11.55 -20.95 -10.84
N THR A 146 10.47 -21.70 -11.06
CA THR A 146 10.51 -23.15 -11.37
C THR A 146 10.46 -23.45 -12.88
N GLY A 147 10.29 -22.43 -13.71
CA GLY A 147 10.01 -22.55 -15.12
C GLY A 147 8.55 -22.26 -15.47
N TYR A 148 8.31 -21.82 -16.68
CA TYR A 148 6.99 -21.49 -17.19
C TYR A 148 6.87 -21.94 -18.63
N TYR A 149 5.78 -22.64 -18.93
CA TYR A 149 5.45 -23.11 -20.28
C TYR A 149 4.03 -22.67 -20.64
N ARG A 150 3.87 -22.05 -21.82
CA ARG A 150 2.55 -21.70 -22.34
C ARG A 150 2.25 -22.46 -23.62
N TYR A 151 1.05 -23.05 -23.66
CA TYR A 151 0.50 -23.68 -24.84
C TYR A 151 -0.72 -22.90 -25.32
N ASN A 152 -0.91 -22.77 -26.65
CA ASN A 152 -2.02 -22.00 -27.20
C ASN A 152 -3.38 -22.69 -27.01
N SER A 153 -3.39 -24.03 -26.84
CA SER A 153 -4.60 -24.80 -26.61
C SER A 153 -4.32 -26.07 -25.82
N LEU A 154 -5.37 -26.70 -25.31
CA LEU A 154 -5.30 -28.01 -24.67
C LEU A 154 -4.86 -29.10 -25.69
N ASP A 155 -5.30 -29.00 -26.95
CA ASP A 155 -4.90 -29.93 -28.00
C ASP A 155 -3.39 -29.85 -28.28
N ASP A 156 -2.79 -28.63 -28.28
CA ASP A 156 -1.34 -28.46 -28.40
C ASP A 156 -0.60 -29.13 -27.24
N PHE A 157 -1.10 -28.99 -26.05
CA PHE A 157 -0.48 -29.61 -24.87
C PHE A 157 -0.56 -31.12 -24.90
N LEU A 158 -1.73 -31.69 -25.25
CA LEU A 158 -1.94 -33.13 -25.29
C LEU A 158 -1.20 -33.81 -26.46
N ASN A 159 -0.98 -33.09 -27.56
CA ASN A 159 -0.23 -33.57 -28.72
C ASN A 159 1.27 -33.27 -28.63
N GLU A 160 1.77 -32.85 -27.44
CA GLU A 160 3.18 -32.57 -27.20
C GLU A 160 3.76 -31.52 -28.18
N ALA A 161 2.94 -30.58 -28.63
CA ALA A 161 3.37 -29.50 -29.53
C ALA A 161 4.41 -28.60 -28.86
N ALA A 162 5.08 -27.78 -29.65
CA ALA A 162 5.99 -26.78 -29.11
C ALA A 162 5.20 -25.72 -28.31
N PRO A 163 5.65 -25.36 -27.08
CA PRO A 163 5.05 -24.28 -26.33
C PRO A 163 5.18 -22.95 -27.05
N SER A 164 4.24 -22.04 -26.87
CA SER A 164 4.29 -20.69 -27.46
C SER A 164 5.22 -19.75 -26.67
N VAL A 165 5.43 -20.00 -25.39
CA VAL A 165 6.34 -19.26 -24.51
C VAL A 165 7.02 -20.24 -23.56
N VAL A 166 8.32 -20.04 -23.34
CA VAL A 166 9.10 -20.67 -22.26
C VAL A 166 9.80 -19.55 -21.49
N CYS A 167 9.80 -19.65 -20.15
CA CYS A 167 10.40 -18.63 -19.31
C CYS A 167 11.03 -19.26 -18.07
N LEU A 168 12.15 -18.73 -17.63
CA LEU A 168 12.77 -19.06 -16.35
C LEU A 168 13.40 -17.79 -15.76
N THR A 169 13.21 -17.59 -14.45
CA THR A 169 13.96 -16.60 -13.68
C THR A 169 14.93 -17.33 -12.75
N TYR A 170 16.18 -16.88 -12.72
CA TYR A 170 17.23 -17.47 -11.88
C TYR A 170 18.21 -16.40 -11.38
N GLY A 171 18.86 -16.66 -10.26
CA GLY A 171 19.91 -15.80 -9.70
C GLY A 171 21.21 -15.95 -10.49
N TYR A 172 22.05 -14.92 -10.49
CA TYR A 172 23.37 -14.96 -11.06
C TYR A 172 24.37 -15.72 -10.16
N ASP A 173 25.48 -16.18 -10.72
CA ASP A 173 26.59 -16.81 -10.03
C ASP A 173 26.17 -18.03 -9.17
N GLY A 174 25.12 -18.75 -9.59
CA GLY A 174 24.59 -19.90 -8.87
C GLY A 174 23.80 -19.56 -7.60
N GLU A 175 23.44 -18.28 -7.39
CA GLU A 175 22.61 -17.89 -6.25
C GLU A 175 21.19 -18.50 -6.37
N ALA A 176 20.89 -19.42 -5.46
CA ALA A 176 19.63 -20.15 -5.49
C ALA A 176 18.43 -19.30 -5.06
N ASN A 177 18.66 -18.37 -4.13
CA ASN A 177 17.64 -17.54 -3.50
C ASN A 177 18.01 -16.04 -3.57
N PRO A 178 18.10 -15.47 -4.77
CA PRO A 178 18.44 -14.06 -4.92
C PRO A 178 17.41 -13.19 -4.22
N ALA A 179 17.89 -12.19 -3.47
CA ALA A 179 17.06 -11.27 -2.72
C ALA A 179 17.56 -9.83 -2.84
N ALA A 180 16.62 -8.90 -2.88
CA ALA A 180 16.92 -7.50 -2.68
C ALA A 180 17.08 -7.23 -1.19
N ARG A 181 18.29 -6.85 -0.76
CA ARG A 181 18.63 -6.68 0.64
C ARG A 181 18.83 -5.21 1.00
N VAL A 182 18.19 -4.76 2.09
CA VAL A 182 18.45 -3.46 2.70
C VAL A 182 18.91 -3.64 4.14
N ARG A 183 20.00 -2.97 4.49
CA ARG A 183 20.56 -2.95 5.86
C ARG A 183 20.82 -1.53 6.28
N PHE A 184 20.47 -1.20 7.52
CA PHE A 184 20.86 0.07 8.10
C PHE A 184 21.07 -0.01 9.59
N ASN A 185 21.84 0.95 10.10
CA ASN A 185 22.02 1.24 11.52
C ASN A 185 21.40 2.59 11.83
N LYS A 186 20.69 2.67 12.95
CA LYS A 186 20.15 3.92 13.47
C LYS A 186 20.65 4.13 14.90
N LEU A 187 21.29 5.27 15.13
CA LEU A 187 21.77 5.69 16.44
C LEU A 187 20.95 6.89 16.89
N GLY A 188 20.45 6.86 18.12
CA GLY A 188 19.68 7.95 18.70
C GLY A 188 20.22 8.35 20.07
N VAL A 189 20.31 9.64 20.32
CA VAL A 189 20.59 10.19 21.65
C VAL A 189 19.54 11.25 21.98
N TYR A 190 19.13 11.31 23.23
CA TYR A 190 18.11 12.26 23.65
C TYR A 190 18.27 12.67 25.12
N ALA A 191 17.75 13.87 25.40
CA ALA A 191 17.58 14.38 26.75
C ALA A 191 16.18 14.98 26.89
N GLN A 192 15.53 14.70 27.99
CA GLN A 192 14.21 15.21 28.32
C GLN A 192 14.13 15.55 29.79
N ASP A 193 13.45 16.65 30.13
CA ASP A 193 13.09 16.99 31.48
C ASP A 193 11.58 17.07 31.65
N GLU A 194 11.09 16.49 32.70
CA GLU A 194 9.73 16.63 33.21
C GLU A 194 9.80 17.49 34.47
N TRP A 195 9.39 18.74 34.34
CA TRP A 195 9.43 19.72 35.40
C TRP A 195 8.07 19.98 36.01
N SER A 196 7.89 19.59 37.25
CA SER A 196 6.73 19.97 38.07
C SER A 196 6.88 21.38 38.53
N MET A 197 6.60 22.38 37.64
CA MET A 197 6.79 23.80 37.87
C MET A 197 5.91 24.28 39.04
N LEU A 198 4.69 23.77 39.12
CA LEU A 198 3.73 23.98 40.20
C LEU A 198 3.13 22.64 40.57
N ASP A 199 2.44 22.53 41.71
CA ASP A 199 1.78 21.32 42.16
C ASP A 199 0.71 20.87 41.17
N ASN A 200 0.11 21.80 40.44
CA ASN A 200 -0.93 21.55 39.43
C ASN A 200 -0.49 21.79 37.98
N PHE A 201 0.78 22.15 37.74
CA PHE A 201 1.30 22.37 36.38
C PHE A 201 2.64 21.67 36.15
N LYS A 202 2.65 20.84 35.13
CA LYS A 202 3.83 20.09 34.70
C LYS A 202 4.20 20.47 33.26
N LEU A 203 5.46 20.77 33.00
CA LEU A 203 6.08 21.01 31.70
C LEU A 203 7.03 19.87 31.37
N THR A 204 6.94 19.34 30.16
CA THR A 204 7.89 18.35 29.64
C THR A 204 8.53 18.92 28.39
N TYR A 205 9.86 18.91 28.31
CA TYR A 205 10.59 19.36 27.11
C TYR A 205 11.80 18.47 26.88
N GLY A 206 12.18 18.33 25.62
CA GLY A 206 13.30 17.46 25.26
C GLY A 206 13.72 17.59 23.82
N LEU A 207 14.89 17.05 23.55
CA LEU A 207 15.50 17.01 22.23
C LEU A 207 16.01 15.58 21.96
N ARG A 208 15.74 15.08 20.76
CA ARG A 208 16.29 13.82 20.27
C ARG A 208 17.01 14.05 18.94
N LEU A 209 18.16 13.43 18.80
CA LEU A 209 18.97 13.36 17.58
C LEU A 209 19.06 11.92 17.14
N ASP A 210 18.71 11.65 15.87
CA ASP A 210 18.82 10.33 15.26
C ASP A 210 19.71 10.38 14.02
N GLY A 211 20.73 9.55 13.97
CA GLY A 211 21.57 9.29 12.79
C GLY A 211 21.16 7.98 12.11
N LEU A 212 20.97 8.00 10.79
CA LEU A 212 20.64 6.83 9.98
C LEU A 212 21.77 6.57 8.97
N PHE A 213 22.23 5.30 8.90
CA PHE A 213 23.38 4.88 8.10
C PHE A 213 23.04 3.58 7.36
N PHE A 214 22.91 3.67 6.04
CA PHE A 214 22.68 2.49 5.18
C PHE A 214 24.00 1.78 4.84
N SER A 215 23.94 0.45 4.61
CA SER A 215 25.05 -0.33 4.07
C SER A 215 24.81 -0.63 2.59
N ASN A 216 25.79 -0.31 1.75
CA ASN A 216 25.74 -0.55 0.29
C ASN A 216 26.31 -1.91 -0.13
N GLN A 217 26.75 -2.74 0.81
CA GLN A 217 27.51 -3.99 0.52
C GLN A 217 26.74 -5.01 -0.32
N ASP A 218 25.41 -4.95 -0.30
CA ASP A 218 24.53 -5.88 -1.03
C ASP A 218 24.03 -5.31 -2.35
N LEU A 219 24.51 -4.14 -2.76
CA LEU A 219 24.10 -3.49 -3.99
C LEU A 219 25.15 -3.59 -5.09
N MET A 220 24.68 -3.75 -6.30
CA MET A 220 25.50 -3.68 -7.52
C MET A 220 24.95 -2.58 -8.42
N ARG A 221 25.85 -1.72 -8.93
CA ARG A 221 25.50 -0.70 -9.90
C ARG A 221 25.18 -1.36 -11.24
N ASN A 222 24.08 -0.97 -11.86
CA ASN A 222 23.84 -1.17 -13.26
C ASN A 222 24.40 0.05 -14.03
N GLN A 223 25.49 -0.13 -14.77
CA GLN A 223 26.16 0.97 -15.44
C GLN A 223 25.29 1.59 -16.54
N ALA A 224 24.50 0.80 -17.27
CA ALA A 224 23.61 1.31 -18.30
C ALA A 224 22.48 2.20 -17.72
N ILE A 225 22.03 1.93 -16.50
CA ILE A 225 21.09 2.82 -15.80
C ILE A 225 21.80 4.10 -15.34
N TYR A 226 23.02 3.96 -14.79
CA TYR A 226 23.78 5.10 -14.28
C TYR A 226 24.14 6.10 -15.37
N ASP A 227 24.41 5.63 -16.59
CA ASP A 227 24.76 6.46 -17.74
C ASP A 227 23.57 7.26 -18.31
N LEU A 228 22.33 6.93 -17.94
CA LEU A 228 21.16 7.72 -18.32
C LEU A 228 21.14 9.06 -17.57
N ASP A 229 20.97 10.14 -18.31
CA ASP A 229 20.89 11.51 -17.77
C ASP A 229 19.46 12.03 -17.80
N TYR A 230 18.80 12.04 -16.64
CA TYR A 230 17.47 12.59 -16.43
C TYR A 230 17.55 14.09 -16.10
N ASN A 231 17.99 14.90 -17.07
CA ASN A 231 18.18 16.34 -16.90
C ASN A 231 19.13 16.70 -15.75
N GLY A 232 20.34 16.16 -15.82
CA GLY A 232 21.40 16.36 -14.81
C GLY A 232 21.26 15.48 -13.57
N LYS A 233 20.33 14.52 -13.56
CA LYS A 233 20.16 13.53 -12.50
C LYS A 233 20.54 12.14 -13.02
N HIS A 234 21.28 11.38 -12.22
CA HIS A 234 21.66 10.00 -12.49
C HIS A 234 21.17 9.07 -11.39
N ILE A 235 20.77 7.85 -11.77
CA ILE A 235 20.33 6.82 -10.85
C ILE A 235 21.49 5.86 -10.59
N ASP A 236 21.92 5.75 -9.34
CA ASP A 236 22.95 4.80 -8.92
C ASP A 236 22.33 3.64 -8.14
N THR A 237 22.07 2.53 -8.82
CA THR A 237 21.50 1.32 -8.18
C THR A 237 22.47 0.62 -7.23
N GLY A 238 23.74 1.03 -7.21
CA GLY A 238 24.78 0.53 -6.31
C GLY A 238 24.85 1.27 -4.97
N LYS A 239 23.96 2.26 -4.71
CA LYS A 239 24.00 3.07 -3.50
C LYS A 239 22.62 3.31 -2.92
N TRP A 240 22.53 3.20 -1.61
CA TRP A 240 21.41 3.69 -0.82
C TRP A 240 21.50 5.21 -0.58
N PRO A 241 20.44 5.85 -0.07
CA PRO A 241 20.49 7.27 0.33
C PRO A 241 21.65 7.58 1.25
N ASN A 242 22.14 8.81 1.18
CA ASN A 242 23.21 9.31 2.05
C ASN A 242 22.79 9.24 3.52
N SER A 243 23.76 9.06 4.40
CA SER A 243 23.55 9.14 5.85
C SER A 243 22.87 10.45 6.21
N SER A 244 21.88 10.37 7.10
CA SER A 244 21.07 11.52 7.50
C SER A 244 21.01 11.70 9.01
N LEU A 245 21.00 12.96 9.45
CA LEU A 245 20.75 13.35 10.84
C LEU A 245 19.36 13.96 10.92
N THR A 246 18.57 13.50 11.89
CA THR A 246 17.23 14.02 12.17
C THR A 246 17.18 14.61 13.57
N VAL A 247 16.62 15.82 13.68
CA VAL A 247 16.44 16.55 14.95
C VAL A 247 14.97 16.54 15.31
N SER A 248 14.62 16.14 16.53
CA SER A 248 13.25 15.97 17.00
C SER A 248 13.03 16.67 18.36
N PRO A 249 12.85 18.02 18.37
CA PRO A 249 12.44 18.74 19.56
C PRO A 249 11.00 18.44 19.92
N ARG A 250 10.70 18.41 21.22
CA ARG A 250 9.35 18.19 21.76
C ARG A 250 9.12 19.04 22.99
N VAL A 251 7.90 19.54 23.14
CA VAL A 251 7.43 20.21 24.35
C VAL A 251 5.98 19.80 24.60
N GLY A 252 5.63 19.59 25.85
CA GLY A 252 4.28 19.27 26.28
C GLY A 252 4.01 19.80 27.68
N PHE A 253 2.74 19.93 28.02
CA PHE A 253 2.31 20.37 29.34
C PHE A 253 1.05 19.62 29.77
N THR A 254 0.88 19.55 31.09
CA THR A 254 -0.35 19.14 31.75
C THR A 254 -0.66 20.13 32.87
N TRP A 255 -1.85 20.68 32.85
CA TRP A 255 -2.31 21.66 33.81
C TRP A 255 -3.64 21.23 34.44
N ASP A 256 -3.64 20.98 35.72
CA ASP A 256 -4.85 20.83 36.52
C ASP A 256 -5.28 22.21 37.00
N VAL A 257 -6.18 22.85 36.25
CA VAL A 257 -6.47 24.30 36.38
C VAL A 257 -6.91 24.68 37.82
N PHE A 258 -7.71 23.86 38.46
CA PHE A 258 -8.23 24.11 39.81
C PHE A 258 -7.45 23.34 40.91
N GLY A 259 -6.55 22.41 40.54
CA GLY A 259 -5.81 21.59 41.47
C GLY A 259 -6.58 20.43 42.11
N ASP A 260 -7.86 20.26 41.76
CA ASP A 260 -8.77 19.25 42.27
C ASP A 260 -9.03 18.12 41.25
N LYS A 261 -8.37 18.13 40.11
CA LYS A 261 -8.51 17.21 38.96
C LYS A 261 -9.84 17.29 38.22
N SER A 262 -10.68 18.27 38.54
CA SER A 262 -11.99 18.46 37.88
C SER A 262 -11.84 19.03 36.47
N PHE A 263 -10.84 19.89 36.21
CA PHE A 263 -10.60 20.49 34.90
C PHE A 263 -9.12 20.48 34.56
N LYS A 264 -8.76 19.65 33.57
CA LYS A 264 -7.37 19.53 33.11
C LYS A 264 -7.23 19.98 31.68
N VAL A 265 -6.15 20.72 31.39
CA VAL A 265 -5.74 21.04 30.04
C VAL A 265 -4.37 20.40 29.80
N ARG A 266 -4.23 19.68 28.70
CA ARG A 266 -2.99 19.05 28.30
C ARG A 266 -2.72 19.29 26.83
N GLY A 267 -1.47 19.40 26.47
CA GLY A 267 -1.10 19.61 25.08
C GLY A 267 0.40 19.45 24.85
N GLY A 268 0.77 19.47 23.59
CA GLY A 268 2.17 19.40 23.23
C GLY A 268 2.38 19.59 21.73
N THR A 269 3.61 19.86 21.38
CA THR A 269 4.04 20.01 20.00
C THR A 269 5.46 19.47 19.83
N GLY A 270 5.79 19.01 18.64
CA GLY A 270 7.13 18.50 18.36
C GLY A 270 7.27 17.91 16.95
N LEU A 271 8.51 17.59 16.64
CA LEU A 271 8.88 16.84 15.44
C LEU A 271 8.98 15.35 15.77
N PHE A 272 8.39 14.52 14.91
CA PHE A 272 8.37 13.08 15.06
C PHE A 272 8.82 12.40 13.78
N SER A 273 9.85 11.56 13.89
CA SER A 273 10.34 10.74 12.77
C SER A 273 9.63 9.39 12.78
N GLY A 274 9.18 8.97 11.61
CA GLY A 274 8.52 7.69 11.37
C GLY A 274 9.46 6.66 10.73
N ARG A 275 8.89 5.52 10.37
CA ARG A 275 9.51 4.46 9.56
C ARG A 275 8.78 4.34 8.24
N LEU A 276 9.49 3.90 7.20
CA LEU A 276 8.92 3.49 5.93
C LEU A 276 9.01 1.98 5.82
N PRO A 277 7.98 1.27 5.32
CA PRO A 277 8.11 -0.15 4.97
C PRO A 277 9.26 -0.37 4.01
N LEU A 278 10.16 -1.31 4.33
CA LEU A 278 11.43 -1.47 3.61
C LEU A 278 11.25 -1.98 2.17
N VAL A 279 10.08 -2.53 1.84
CA VAL A 279 9.72 -2.92 0.46
C VAL A 279 9.86 -1.77 -0.54
N PHE A 280 9.64 -0.53 -0.12
CA PHE A 280 9.83 0.63 -1.01
C PHE A 280 11.30 0.87 -1.36
N PHE A 281 12.22 0.51 -0.48
CA PHE A 281 13.65 0.53 -0.78
C PHE A 281 14.05 -0.64 -1.66
N THR A 282 13.58 -1.85 -1.34
CA THR A 282 13.98 -3.07 -2.06
C THR A 282 13.48 -3.12 -3.50
N ASN A 283 12.53 -2.28 -3.90
CA ASN A 283 12.15 -2.10 -5.31
C ASN A 283 13.35 -1.72 -6.20
N MET A 284 14.30 -0.93 -5.70
CA MET A 284 15.47 -0.51 -6.47
C MET A 284 16.35 -1.69 -6.89
N PRO A 285 16.93 -2.50 -6.00
CA PRO A 285 17.71 -3.65 -6.40
C PRO A 285 16.89 -4.74 -7.11
N THR A 286 15.63 -4.97 -6.72
CA THR A 286 14.76 -5.96 -7.39
C THR A 286 14.59 -5.66 -8.88
N ASN A 287 14.46 -4.38 -9.25
CA ASN A 287 14.23 -3.94 -10.62
C ASN A 287 15.51 -3.43 -11.31
N SER A 288 16.69 -3.58 -10.71
CA SER A 288 17.96 -3.14 -11.28
C SER A 288 18.47 -4.02 -12.41
N GLY A 289 17.98 -5.26 -12.52
CA GLY A 289 18.52 -6.28 -13.42
C GLY A 289 19.83 -6.92 -12.92
N MET A 290 20.31 -6.55 -11.70
CA MET A 290 21.60 -7.00 -11.16
C MET A 290 21.48 -8.11 -10.11
N VAL A 291 20.27 -8.51 -9.73
CA VAL A 291 20.02 -9.53 -8.70
C VAL A 291 19.68 -10.89 -9.32
N GLN A 292 18.94 -10.89 -10.42
CA GLN A 292 18.44 -12.08 -11.09
C GLN A 292 18.21 -11.80 -12.57
N TYR A 293 18.23 -12.86 -13.37
CA TYR A 293 17.95 -12.82 -14.79
C TYR A 293 16.63 -13.52 -15.11
N GLN A 294 15.81 -12.94 -15.99
CA GLN A 294 14.62 -13.58 -16.53
C GLN A 294 14.80 -13.84 -18.02
N ALA A 295 14.99 -15.11 -18.37
CA ALA A 295 14.96 -15.56 -19.76
C ALA A 295 13.51 -15.79 -20.18
N LYS A 296 13.07 -15.15 -21.27
CA LYS A 296 11.74 -15.36 -21.87
C LYS A 296 11.88 -15.56 -23.37
N LEU A 297 11.44 -16.71 -23.85
CA LEU A 297 11.58 -17.18 -25.21
C LEU A 297 10.20 -17.34 -25.87
N ASN A 298 10.09 -17.01 -27.14
CA ASN A 298 8.96 -17.32 -28.00
C ASN A 298 9.34 -17.28 -29.49
N ALA A 299 8.49 -17.83 -30.35
CA ALA A 299 8.72 -17.86 -31.79
C ALA A 299 8.49 -16.51 -32.50
N THR A 300 7.81 -15.55 -31.86
CA THR A 300 7.32 -14.32 -32.51
C THR A 300 7.91 -13.03 -31.94
N GLY A 301 8.67 -13.11 -30.86
CA GLY A 301 9.16 -11.92 -30.14
C GLY A 301 8.05 -11.08 -29.45
N LYS A 302 6.79 -11.52 -29.49
CA LYS A 302 5.69 -10.85 -28.81
C LYS A 302 5.91 -10.84 -27.29
N ASN A 303 5.35 -9.85 -26.62
CA ASN A 303 5.49 -9.70 -25.17
C ASN A 303 6.93 -9.61 -24.65
N GLY A 304 7.84 -9.06 -25.47
CA GLY A 304 9.24 -8.84 -25.08
C GLY A 304 10.08 -10.11 -24.95
N GLY A 305 9.63 -11.23 -25.50
CA GLY A 305 10.43 -12.47 -25.51
C GLY A 305 11.51 -12.48 -26.59
N THR A 306 12.55 -13.28 -26.38
CA THR A 306 13.61 -13.51 -27.38
C THR A 306 13.12 -14.51 -28.42
N LEU A 307 13.35 -14.20 -29.72
CA LEU A 307 13.03 -15.12 -30.83
C LEU A 307 13.87 -16.39 -30.74
N THR A 308 13.20 -17.54 -30.75
CA THR A 308 13.84 -18.85 -30.61
C THR A 308 13.04 -19.89 -31.39
N ASP A 309 13.72 -20.92 -31.90
CA ASP A 309 13.06 -22.10 -32.44
C ASP A 309 12.40 -22.89 -31.26
N MET A 310 11.12 -22.67 -31.05
CA MET A 310 10.37 -23.31 -29.98
C MET A 310 10.19 -24.82 -30.17
N LYS A 311 10.43 -25.35 -31.38
CA LYS A 311 10.35 -26.80 -31.66
C LYS A 311 11.32 -27.62 -30.83
N GLN A 312 12.42 -27.02 -30.37
CA GLN A 312 13.38 -27.70 -29.49
C GLN A 312 12.78 -28.04 -28.10
N PHE A 313 11.63 -27.45 -27.72
CA PHE A 313 10.89 -27.70 -26.48
C PHE A 313 9.64 -28.58 -26.71
N ALA A 314 9.36 -29.04 -27.93
CA ALA A 314 8.22 -29.92 -28.20
C ALA A 314 8.37 -31.24 -27.45
N GLY A 315 7.29 -31.69 -26.79
CA GLY A 315 7.26 -32.89 -25.96
C GLY A 315 8.17 -32.86 -24.72
N LYS A 316 8.67 -31.68 -24.31
CA LYS A 316 9.61 -31.55 -23.20
C LYS A 316 9.15 -30.50 -22.21
N ILE A 317 8.94 -30.93 -20.98
CA ILE A 317 8.77 -30.06 -19.82
C ILE A 317 10.00 -30.31 -18.94
N LEU A 318 11.00 -29.42 -19.08
CA LEU A 318 12.26 -29.52 -18.37
C LEU A 318 12.09 -29.09 -16.91
N THR A 319 12.78 -29.76 -16.00
CA THR A 319 12.92 -29.29 -14.62
C THR A 319 13.61 -27.93 -14.57
N ARG A 320 13.53 -27.24 -13.44
CA ARG A 320 14.19 -25.95 -13.22
C ARG A 320 15.68 -26.00 -13.61
N GLN A 321 16.41 -27.03 -13.14
CA GLN A 321 17.84 -27.17 -13.41
C GLN A 321 18.11 -27.46 -14.87
N GLU A 322 17.39 -28.40 -15.48
CA GLU A 322 17.56 -28.74 -16.90
C GLU A 322 17.27 -27.53 -17.80
N LEU A 323 16.23 -26.75 -17.45
CA LEU A 323 15.88 -25.52 -18.20
C LEU A 323 16.97 -24.45 -18.03
N HIS A 324 17.51 -24.26 -16.82
CA HIS A 324 18.63 -23.37 -16.57
C HIS A 324 19.85 -23.75 -17.42
N ASP A 325 20.30 -25.01 -17.34
CA ASP A 325 21.46 -25.50 -18.08
C ASP A 325 21.25 -25.35 -19.59
N LYS A 326 20.02 -25.59 -20.06
CA LYS A 326 19.68 -25.38 -21.46
C LYS A 326 19.79 -23.91 -21.84
N LEU A 327 19.31 -22.97 -21.02
CA LEU A 327 19.43 -21.53 -21.29
C LEU A 327 20.89 -21.06 -21.32
N ILE A 328 21.70 -21.51 -20.37
CA ILE A 328 23.12 -21.18 -20.36
C ILE A 328 23.79 -21.72 -21.63
N SER A 329 23.49 -22.96 -22.06
CA SER A 329 24.00 -23.51 -23.32
C SER A 329 23.55 -22.74 -24.57
N MET A 330 22.46 -21.98 -24.48
CA MET A 330 21.97 -21.10 -25.53
C MET A 330 22.61 -19.69 -25.49
N GLY A 331 23.52 -19.42 -24.53
CA GLY A 331 24.23 -18.15 -24.41
C GLY A 331 23.55 -17.11 -23.50
N TYR A 332 22.58 -17.51 -22.71
CA TYR A 332 22.01 -16.62 -21.68
C TYR A 332 23.03 -16.43 -20.54
N PRO A 333 23.05 -15.24 -19.89
CA PRO A 333 24.05 -14.92 -18.87
C PRO A 333 23.82 -15.73 -17.58
N ASP A 334 24.90 -16.30 -17.03
CA ASP A 334 24.93 -16.95 -15.73
C ASP A 334 25.62 -16.08 -14.67
N THR A 335 26.43 -15.12 -15.09
CA THR A 335 27.16 -14.17 -14.25
C THR A 335 26.83 -12.75 -14.66
N ILE A 336 27.06 -11.78 -13.79
CA ILE A 336 26.79 -10.36 -14.05
C ILE A 336 27.88 -9.45 -13.46
N LYS A 337 28.25 -8.43 -14.21
CA LYS A 337 29.11 -7.33 -13.76
C LYS A 337 28.40 -6.00 -14.00
N PRO A 338 28.79 -4.90 -13.36
CA PRO A 338 28.18 -3.59 -13.58
C PRO A 338 28.00 -3.20 -15.04
N GLU A 339 29.00 -3.50 -15.88
CA GLU A 339 29.07 -3.17 -17.32
C GLU A 339 28.10 -4.01 -18.16
N ASP A 340 27.73 -5.21 -17.69
CA ASP A 340 26.83 -6.13 -18.39
C ASP A 340 25.38 -5.75 -18.23
N GLY A 341 25.09 -4.81 -17.32
CA GLY A 341 23.74 -4.33 -17.03
C GLY A 341 23.08 -3.70 -18.26
N THR A 342 21.78 -3.88 -18.40
CA THR A 342 20.97 -3.22 -19.42
C THR A 342 19.92 -2.33 -18.77
N ALA A 343 19.53 -1.23 -19.42
CA ALA A 343 18.47 -0.37 -18.92
C ALA A 343 17.11 -1.02 -19.20
N PRO A 344 16.34 -1.41 -18.15
CA PRO A 344 14.98 -1.92 -18.32
C PRO A 344 14.03 -0.81 -18.76
N SER A 345 12.82 -1.17 -19.17
CA SER A 345 11.79 -0.19 -19.54
C SER A 345 11.26 0.65 -18.35
N GLU A 346 11.39 0.12 -17.14
CA GLU A 346 11.01 0.74 -15.87
C GLU A 346 12.12 0.58 -14.86
N ILE A 347 12.51 1.68 -14.24
CA ILE A 347 13.56 1.75 -13.21
C ILE A 347 12.93 2.20 -11.92
N SER A 348 13.18 1.47 -10.83
CA SER A 348 12.85 1.92 -9.48
C SER A 348 14.13 2.45 -8.82
N ALA A 349 14.02 3.58 -8.11
CA ALA A 349 15.18 4.20 -7.47
C ALA A 349 14.78 4.91 -6.17
N VAL A 350 15.78 5.28 -5.39
CA VAL A 350 15.64 6.11 -4.18
C VAL A 350 16.56 7.32 -4.34
N ASP A 351 16.02 8.52 -4.13
CA ASP A 351 16.81 9.75 -4.18
C ASP A 351 17.97 9.68 -3.16
N PRO A 352 19.21 9.97 -3.55
CA PRO A 352 20.36 10.04 -2.61
C PRO A 352 20.12 10.96 -1.40
N LYS A 353 19.24 11.94 -1.52
CA LYS A 353 18.86 12.89 -0.46
C LYS A 353 17.64 12.44 0.36
N PHE A 354 17.09 11.28 0.09
CA PHE A 354 15.91 10.77 0.78
C PHE A 354 16.15 10.69 2.30
N LYS A 355 15.15 11.14 3.06
CA LYS A 355 15.10 11.07 4.52
C LYS A 355 13.88 10.29 4.96
N MET A 356 13.98 9.58 6.08
CA MET A 356 12.84 8.93 6.69
C MET A 356 11.70 9.92 6.98
N PRO A 357 10.43 9.47 6.92
CA PRO A 357 9.28 10.35 7.13
C PRO A 357 9.38 11.14 8.44
N GLN A 358 9.05 12.42 8.39
CA GLN A 358 9.00 13.28 9.55
C GLN A 358 7.78 14.19 9.50
N VAL A 359 7.10 14.35 10.63
CA VAL A 359 5.92 15.19 10.79
C VAL A 359 6.08 16.13 11.98
N TRP A 360 5.59 17.33 11.85
CA TRP A 360 5.30 18.21 12.99
C TRP A 360 3.90 17.87 13.50
N LYS A 361 3.79 17.51 14.77
CA LYS A 361 2.53 17.18 15.42
C LYS A 361 2.26 18.09 16.59
N THR A 362 1.04 18.64 16.66
CA THR A 362 0.55 19.44 17.77
C THR A 362 -0.75 18.86 18.26
N SER A 363 -0.92 18.75 19.58
CA SER A 363 -2.19 18.32 20.19
C SER A 363 -2.56 19.23 21.35
N ILE A 364 -3.86 19.36 21.55
CA ILE A 364 -4.45 20.00 22.76
C ILE A 364 -5.67 19.20 23.18
N ALA A 365 -5.82 18.99 24.46
CA ALA A 365 -6.99 18.32 25.02
C ALA A 365 -7.44 18.99 26.33
N VAL A 366 -8.75 18.88 26.57
CA VAL A 366 -9.40 19.32 27.80
C VAL A 366 -10.17 18.13 28.37
N ASP A 367 -9.90 17.81 29.61
CA ASP A 367 -10.63 16.80 30.39
C ASP A 367 -11.43 17.52 31.47
N TYR A 368 -12.77 17.34 31.44
CA TYR A 368 -13.66 17.96 32.41
C TYR A 368 -14.50 16.91 33.14
N SER A 369 -14.29 16.80 34.44
CA SER A 369 -15.10 15.97 35.33
C SER A 369 -16.25 16.80 35.87
N LEU A 370 -17.48 16.47 35.47
CA LEU A 370 -18.68 17.22 35.90
C LEU A 370 -18.94 17.01 37.40
N PRO A 371 -19.47 18.03 38.08
CA PRO A 371 -19.83 17.94 39.50
C PRO A 371 -21.17 17.18 39.71
N THR A 372 -21.22 15.93 39.30
CA THR A 372 -22.37 15.02 39.39
C THR A 372 -22.19 14.07 40.57
N SER A 373 -23.32 13.46 41.05
CA SER A 373 -23.27 12.44 42.09
C SER A 373 -22.60 11.13 41.71
N PHE A 374 -22.25 10.96 40.43
CA PHE A 374 -21.57 9.83 39.86
C PHE A 374 -20.44 10.30 38.93
N PRO A 375 -19.44 9.48 38.66
CA PRO A 375 -18.34 9.85 37.76
C PRO A 375 -18.85 10.16 36.35
N PHE A 376 -18.58 11.39 35.88
CA PHE A 376 -18.91 11.82 34.52
C PHE A 376 -17.79 12.72 33.99
N THR A 377 -17.10 12.26 32.97
CA THR A 377 -15.98 12.98 32.34
C THR A 377 -16.25 13.22 30.88
N ILE A 378 -15.98 14.44 30.41
CA ILE A 378 -15.95 14.84 29.00
C ILE A 378 -14.51 15.15 28.63
N THR A 379 -14.00 14.56 27.56
CA THR A 379 -12.71 14.86 26.98
C THR A 379 -12.90 15.39 25.56
N ALA A 380 -12.39 16.58 25.27
CA ALA A 380 -12.27 17.13 23.93
C ALA A 380 -10.80 17.22 23.54
N GLU A 381 -10.43 16.63 22.39
CA GLU A 381 -9.04 16.62 21.92
C GLU A 381 -8.96 17.01 20.44
N GLY A 382 -8.00 17.88 20.12
CA GLY A 382 -7.61 18.23 18.76
C GLY A 382 -6.16 17.86 18.49
N ILE A 383 -5.89 17.25 17.33
CA ILE A 383 -4.56 16.90 16.86
C ILE A 383 -4.37 17.49 15.48
N PHE A 384 -3.24 18.16 15.25
CA PHE A 384 -2.83 18.65 13.93
C PHE A 384 -1.47 18.07 13.56
N ASN A 385 -1.33 17.61 12.32
CA ASN A 385 -0.08 17.12 11.76
C ASN A 385 0.27 17.87 10.49
N LYS A 386 1.53 18.30 10.37
CA LYS A 386 2.11 18.87 9.14
C LYS A 386 3.24 17.98 8.66
N THR A 387 3.19 17.59 7.42
CA THR A 387 4.27 16.84 6.77
C THR A 387 5.52 17.71 6.63
N ILE A 388 6.67 17.20 7.06
CA ILE A 388 8.00 17.83 6.90
C ILE A 388 8.80 17.05 5.85
N ASN A 389 8.99 15.75 6.06
CA ASN A 389 9.56 14.82 5.09
C ASN A 389 8.52 13.73 4.81
N GLY A 390 7.54 14.01 3.99
CA GLY A 390 6.61 13.00 3.48
C GLY A 390 7.26 12.18 2.40
N VAL A 391 6.67 11.03 2.11
CA VAL A 391 7.11 10.16 1.02
C VAL A 391 6.31 10.51 -0.23
N CYS A 392 6.98 10.59 -1.37
CA CYS A 392 6.34 10.67 -2.68
C CYS A 392 7.16 9.88 -3.71
N LEU A 393 6.51 9.52 -4.80
CA LEU A 393 7.14 8.95 -5.99
C LEU A 393 7.01 9.94 -7.13
N ARG A 394 8.06 10.06 -7.94
CA ARG A 394 8.07 10.82 -9.20
C ARG A 394 8.67 10.00 -10.31
N ASP A 395 8.17 10.17 -11.52
CA ASP A 395 8.81 9.65 -12.71
C ASP A 395 9.77 10.68 -13.29
N TRP A 396 11.08 10.47 -13.10
CA TRP A 396 12.11 11.40 -13.61
C TRP A 396 12.21 11.45 -15.12
N SER A 397 11.60 10.50 -15.83
CA SER A 397 11.59 10.50 -17.31
C SER A 397 10.71 11.60 -17.88
N ILE A 398 9.80 12.17 -17.09
CA ILE A 398 8.81 13.16 -17.51
C ILE A 398 9.36 14.57 -17.33
N LYS A 399 9.28 15.38 -18.38
CA LYS A 399 9.61 16.80 -18.36
C LYS A 399 8.58 17.59 -17.53
N ASP A 400 8.97 18.78 -17.05
CA ASP A 400 8.03 19.70 -16.42
C ASP A 400 6.91 20.08 -17.39
N THR A 401 5.68 20.21 -16.89
CA THR A 401 4.47 20.50 -17.69
C THR A 401 4.34 21.96 -18.10
N ASP A 402 5.27 22.82 -17.68
CA ASP A 402 5.29 24.22 -18.06
C ASP A 402 5.47 24.36 -19.59
N GLY A 403 4.53 25.02 -20.22
CA GLY A 403 4.52 25.19 -21.67
C GLY A 403 3.86 24.07 -22.47
N PHE A 404 3.28 23.05 -21.84
CA PHE A 404 2.46 22.06 -22.55
C PHE A 404 1.18 22.71 -23.11
N SER A 405 0.76 22.25 -24.29
CA SER A 405 -0.55 22.60 -24.84
C SER A 405 -1.65 22.04 -23.92
N ARG A 406 -2.86 22.61 -24.03
CA ARG A 406 -4.02 22.20 -23.25
C ARG A 406 -5.20 21.96 -24.16
N PHE A 407 -6.15 21.14 -23.73
CA PHE A 407 -7.41 21.01 -24.44
C PHE A 407 -8.16 22.35 -24.47
N ASN A 408 -8.91 22.56 -25.52
CA ASN A 408 -9.91 23.65 -25.56
C ASN A 408 -11.13 23.29 -24.69
N GLY A 409 -11.82 24.32 -24.20
CA GLY A 409 -13.05 24.16 -23.43
C GLY A 409 -12.86 24.02 -21.92
N ALA A 410 -13.84 23.39 -21.28
CA ALA A 410 -13.92 23.31 -19.81
C ALA A 410 -12.88 22.37 -19.20
N ASP A 411 -12.62 21.23 -19.82
CA ASP A 411 -11.52 20.34 -19.43
C ASP A 411 -10.20 20.84 -20.02
N ASN A 412 -9.54 21.73 -19.31
CA ASN A 412 -8.33 22.42 -19.75
C ASN A 412 -7.07 21.82 -19.11
N ARG A 413 -6.93 20.47 -19.10
CA ARG A 413 -5.73 19.80 -18.58
C ARG A 413 -4.57 19.86 -19.58
N PRO A 414 -3.29 19.70 -19.11
CA PRO A 414 -2.14 19.65 -20.01
C PRO A 414 -2.18 18.40 -20.90
N ILE A 415 -1.67 18.54 -22.13
CA ILE A 415 -1.53 17.45 -23.10
C ILE A 415 -0.05 17.06 -23.15
N TYR A 416 0.24 15.80 -22.87
CA TYR A 416 1.58 15.23 -22.83
C TYR A 416 2.01 14.78 -24.22
N GLN A 417 2.63 15.70 -24.96
CA GLN A 417 3.23 15.43 -26.27
C GLN A 417 4.74 15.64 -26.17
N ASP A 418 5.55 14.67 -26.66
CA ASP A 418 7.00 14.70 -26.56
C ASP A 418 7.53 14.98 -25.13
N PHE A 419 6.83 14.47 -24.15
CA PHE A 419 6.99 14.82 -22.75
C PHE A 419 8.15 14.09 -22.04
N LYS A 420 8.72 13.04 -22.63
CA LYS A 420 9.85 12.32 -22.04
C LYS A 420 11.18 12.91 -22.48
N TYR A 421 12.14 12.85 -21.57
CA TYR A 421 13.54 13.01 -21.95
C TYR A 421 13.95 11.89 -22.89
N THR A 422 14.93 12.14 -23.75
CA THR A 422 15.43 11.18 -24.75
C THR A 422 16.91 10.97 -24.61
N TYR A 423 17.39 9.79 -25.00
CA TYR A 423 18.81 9.46 -25.11
C TYR A 423 19.09 8.84 -26.47
N MET A 424 20.35 8.95 -26.92
CA MET A 424 20.79 8.35 -28.17
C MET A 424 21.16 6.89 -27.96
N THR A 425 20.65 6.01 -28.80
CA THR A 425 20.94 4.56 -28.78
C THR A 425 21.18 4.03 -30.19
N GLU A 426 21.84 2.91 -30.28
CA GLU A 426 22.05 2.22 -31.56
C GLU A 426 20.70 1.82 -32.17
N LYS A 427 20.52 2.13 -33.45
CA LYS A 427 19.40 1.62 -34.21
C LYS A 427 19.55 0.13 -34.45
N LYS A 428 18.52 -0.65 -34.05
CA LYS A 428 18.48 -2.10 -34.35
C LYS A 428 17.39 -2.41 -35.37
N ASP A 429 17.65 -3.40 -36.21
CA ASP A 429 16.69 -3.94 -37.15
C ASP A 429 15.66 -4.84 -36.46
N LYS A 430 14.71 -5.42 -37.22
CA LYS A 430 13.68 -6.34 -36.74
C LYS A 430 14.24 -7.62 -36.10
N ASN A 431 15.50 -7.97 -36.41
CA ASN A 431 16.18 -9.15 -35.89
C ASN A 431 17.11 -8.81 -34.71
N GLY A 432 17.17 -7.54 -34.29
CA GLY A 432 18.00 -7.07 -33.17
C GLY A 432 19.44 -6.70 -33.60
N ASN A 433 19.81 -6.75 -34.90
CA ASN A 433 21.13 -6.40 -35.37
C ASN A 433 21.29 -4.89 -35.44
N VAL A 434 22.51 -4.40 -35.12
CA VAL A 434 22.87 -2.99 -35.23
C VAL A 434 22.84 -2.53 -36.67
N VAL A 435 22.11 -1.49 -36.99
CA VAL A 435 22.02 -0.89 -38.31
C VAL A 435 23.24 0.03 -38.53
N LYS A 436 23.91 -0.12 -39.67
CA LYS A 436 25.03 0.74 -40.10
C LYS A 436 24.60 1.55 -41.32
N ASP A 437 25.18 2.75 -41.46
CA ASP A 437 25.03 3.58 -42.67
C ASP A 437 25.92 3.05 -43.83
N GLU A 438 25.84 3.70 -44.98
CA GLU A 438 26.63 3.32 -46.16
C GLU A 438 28.15 3.45 -45.95
N ALA A 439 28.59 4.27 -44.99
CA ALA A 439 29.97 4.45 -44.61
C ALA A 439 30.43 3.45 -43.51
N GLY A 440 29.52 2.56 -43.03
CA GLY A 440 29.82 1.57 -42.00
C GLY A 440 29.69 2.07 -40.56
N ASN A 441 29.26 3.32 -40.32
CA ASN A 441 29.06 3.85 -38.99
C ASN A 441 27.75 3.35 -38.42
N VAL A 442 27.70 3.16 -37.09
CA VAL A 442 26.47 2.80 -36.36
C VAL A 442 25.47 3.95 -36.44
N VAL A 443 24.27 3.65 -36.92
CA VAL A 443 23.16 4.62 -36.92
C VAL A 443 22.61 4.78 -35.53
N MET A 444 22.69 6.01 -34.98
CA MET A 444 22.13 6.37 -33.71
C MET A 444 20.72 6.96 -33.85
N VAL A 445 19.80 6.62 -32.96
CA VAL A 445 18.44 7.12 -32.92
C VAL A 445 18.07 7.62 -31.52
N ALA A 446 17.28 8.69 -31.46
CA ALA A 446 16.73 9.14 -30.20
C ALA A 446 15.64 8.16 -29.74
N LYS A 447 15.72 7.77 -28.46
CA LYS A 447 14.75 6.92 -27.80
C LYS A 447 14.29 7.59 -26.50
N ASN A 448 13.01 7.45 -26.16
CA ASN A 448 12.50 7.93 -24.88
C ASN A 448 13.22 7.23 -23.72
N MET A 449 13.54 8.02 -22.69
CA MET A 449 14.08 7.49 -21.45
C MET A 449 13.12 6.44 -20.86
N PRO A 450 13.66 5.37 -20.25
CA PRO A 450 12.85 4.48 -19.39
C PRO A 450 12.11 5.26 -18.32
N ASN A 451 10.94 4.80 -17.92
CA ASN A 451 10.28 5.34 -16.73
C ASN A 451 11.21 5.19 -15.53
N ALA A 452 11.35 6.23 -14.75
CA ALA A 452 12.24 6.23 -13.58
C ALA A 452 11.44 6.64 -12.33
N TYR A 453 10.92 5.64 -11.63
CA TYR A 453 10.13 5.83 -10.41
C TYR A 453 11.05 6.03 -9.22
N VAL A 454 11.21 7.28 -8.84
CA VAL A 454 12.16 7.67 -7.77
C VAL A 454 11.40 8.00 -6.50
N LEU A 455 11.78 7.33 -5.42
CA LEU A 455 11.30 7.61 -4.07
C LEU A 455 11.95 8.90 -3.55
N GLU A 456 11.17 9.93 -3.33
CA GLU A 456 11.59 11.26 -2.90
C GLU A 456 10.86 11.71 -1.63
N ASN A 457 11.28 12.84 -1.08
CA ASN A 457 10.55 13.51 -0.01
C ASN A 457 9.74 14.70 -0.50
N THR A 458 8.65 14.97 0.23
CA THR A 458 7.81 16.16 0.05
C THR A 458 7.48 16.81 1.39
N SER A 459 7.35 18.14 1.41
CA SER A 459 6.79 18.88 2.56
C SER A 459 5.30 19.17 2.41
N LYS A 460 4.69 18.74 1.30
CA LYS A 460 3.25 18.86 1.07
C LYS A 460 2.52 17.76 1.86
N GLY A 461 1.37 18.11 2.39
CA GLY A 461 0.52 17.22 3.18
C GLY A 461 0.27 17.74 4.60
N TYR A 462 -0.91 17.41 5.11
CA TYR A 462 -1.32 17.70 6.47
C TYR A 462 -2.50 16.82 6.88
N GLY A 463 -2.73 16.74 8.17
CA GLY A 463 -3.91 16.08 8.71
C GLY A 463 -4.33 16.73 10.03
N TYR A 464 -5.59 16.59 10.37
CA TYR A 464 -6.07 16.91 11.70
C TYR A 464 -7.17 15.94 12.12
N SER A 465 -7.31 15.77 13.42
CA SER A 465 -8.44 15.07 14.01
C SER A 465 -8.99 15.84 15.20
N ALA A 466 -10.32 15.81 15.35
CA ALA A 466 -11.04 16.32 16.51
C ALA A 466 -11.82 15.16 17.14
N ASN A 467 -11.64 14.95 18.42
CA ASN A 467 -12.29 13.88 19.18
C ASN A 467 -13.07 14.48 20.35
N LEU A 468 -14.27 13.96 20.56
CA LEU A 468 -15.08 14.21 21.75
C LEU A 468 -15.44 12.88 22.40
N THR A 469 -15.03 12.67 23.64
CA THR A 469 -15.29 11.45 24.40
C THR A 469 -16.06 11.76 25.68
N ILE A 470 -17.06 10.95 25.97
CA ILE A 470 -17.81 10.96 27.21
C ILE A 470 -17.60 9.62 27.91
N ASN A 471 -17.28 9.66 29.21
CA ASN A 471 -17.18 8.48 30.06
C ASN A 471 -17.99 8.71 31.30
N THR A 472 -18.84 7.75 31.67
CA THR A 472 -19.68 7.85 32.89
C THR A 472 -19.93 6.49 33.52
N THR A 473 -20.10 6.52 34.86
CA THR A 473 -20.48 5.36 35.68
C THR A 473 -21.71 5.76 36.51
N PRO A 474 -22.92 5.82 35.87
CA PRO A 474 -24.11 6.38 36.51
C PRO A 474 -24.60 5.54 37.69
N VAL A 475 -24.33 4.25 37.68
CA VAL A 475 -24.59 3.34 38.81
C VAL A 475 -23.44 2.35 38.93
N GLN A 476 -23.24 1.78 40.12
CA GLN A 476 -22.17 0.80 40.37
C GLN A 476 -22.26 -0.37 39.37
N GLY A 477 -21.14 -0.66 38.73
CA GLY A 477 -21.00 -1.75 37.74
C GLY A 477 -21.47 -1.41 36.34
N LEU A 478 -22.09 -0.26 36.07
CA LEU A 478 -22.49 0.19 34.74
C LEU A 478 -21.53 1.29 34.25
N ASN A 479 -20.76 0.98 33.21
CA ASN A 479 -19.90 1.97 32.55
C ASN A 479 -20.43 2.26 31.14
N ILE A 480 -20.49 3.51 30.78
CA ILE A 480 -20.90 4.00 29.46
C ILE A 480 -19.79 4.88 28.92
N MET A 481 -19.36 4.60 27.70
CA MET A 481 -18.43 5.43 26.93
C MET A 481 -19.04 5.75 25.57
N ALA A 482 -18.89 6.98 25.11
CA ALA A 482 -19.22 7.38 23.75
C ALA A 482 -18.13 8.31 23.23
N ALA A 483 -17.68 8.08 22.01
CA ALA A 483 -16.64 8.89 21.38
C ALA A 483 -16.98 9.14 19.90
N TYR A 484 -16.83 10.39 19.48
CA TYR A 484 -16.90 10.79 18.08
C TYR A 484 -15.56 11.38 17.64
N THR A 485 -15.09 10.96 16.49
CA THR A 485 -13.86 11.46 15.89
C THR A 485 -14.12 11.90 14.45
N HIS A 486 -13.71 13.13 14.15
CA HIS A 486 -13.62 13.66 12.79
C HIS A 486 -12.15 13.74 12.36
N THR A 487 -11.79 13.23 11.18
CA THR A 487 -10.41 13.18 10.69
C THR A 487 -10.32 13.68 9.25
N VAL A 488 -9.34 14.52 8.99
CA VAL A 488 -8.91 14.93 7.65
C VAL A 488 -7.46 14.52 7.46
N SER A 489 -7.14 13.89 6.33
CA SER A 489 -5.78 13.55 5.93
C SER A 489 -5.59 13.90 4.47
N LYS A 490 -4.66 14.81 4.18
CA LYS A 490 -4.28 15.25 2.85
C LYS A 490 -2.83 14.88 2.58
N GLU A 491 -2.60 14.21 1.47
CA GLU A 491 -1.28 13.72 1.04
C GLU A 491 -1.03 13.97 -0.44
N LEU A 492 0.22 13.88 -0.86
CA LEU A 492 0.61 14.05 -2.27
C LEU A 492 0.62 12.72 -3.01
N THR A 493 1.09 11.66 -2.35
CA THR A 493 1.16 10.31 -2.92
C THR A 493 0.64 9.32 -1.88
N GLY A 494 -0.45 8.64 -2.21
CA GLY A 494 -1.16 7.76 -1.28
C GLY A 494 -0.50 6.41 -1.05
N MET A 495 0.57 6.07 -1.77
CA MET A 495 1.26 4.78 -1.71
C MET A 495 0.28 3.58 -1.72
N PRO A 496 -0.65 3.48 -2.70
CA PRO A 496 -1.70 2.45 -2.70
C PRO A 496 -1.16 1.05 -2.98
N GLY A 497 0.09 0.90 -3.39
CA GLY A 497 0.78 -0.36 -3.64
C GLY A 497 2.19 -0.36 -3.10
N SER A 498 2.80 -1.54 -2.99
CA SER A 498 4.21 -1.71 -2.60
C SER A 498 5.19 -1.61 -3.77
N ASN A 499 4.72 -1.82 -5.00
CA ASN A 499 5.51 -1.66 -6.22
C ASN A 499 5.44 -0.19 -6.68
N ALA A 500 6.57 0.41 -7.05
CA ALA A 500 6.67 1.82 -7.44
C ALA A 500 5.78 2.17 -8.64
N SER A 501 5.72 1.33 -9.68
CA SER A 501 4.85 1.55 -10.83
C SER A 501 3.37 1.52 -10.46
N SER A 502 2.97 0.61 -9.56
CA SER A 502 1.58 0.53 -9.08
C SER A 502 1.15 1.77 -8.31
N VAL A 503 2.05 2.41 -7.57
CA VAL A 503 1.74 3.65 -6.83
C VAL A 503 1.30 4.76 -7.78
N LEU A 504 2.04 4.99 -8.86
CA LEU A 504 1.69 6.01 -9.86
C LEU A 504 0.49 5.60 -10.72
N ASN A 505 0.39 4.32 -11.09
CA ASN A 505 -0.70 3.82 -11.93
C ASN A 505 -2.07 3.83 -11.25
N TYR A 506 -2.15 3.86 -9.90
CA TYR A 506 -3.44 3.84 -9.18
C TYR A 506 -3.80 5.18 -8.52
N MET A 507 -3.10 6.25 -8.86
CA MET A 507 -3.33 7.58 -8.30
C MET A 507 -4.06 8.48 -9.32
N ALA A 508 -5.32 8.84 -9.02
CA ALA A 508 -6.09 9.72 -9.88
C ALA A 508 -5.49 11.14 -9.90
N THR A 509 -5.14 11.63 -11.08
CA THR A 509 -4.51 12.95 -11.28
C THR A 509 -5.20 13.75 -12.36
N VAL A 510 -4.92 15.06 -12.42
CA VAL A 510 -5.31 15.95 -13.51
C VAL A 510 -4.08 16.38 -14.31
N ASN A 511 -3.02 16.75 -13.60
CA ASN A 511 -1.79 17.29 -14.19
C ASN A 511 -0.69 16.24 -14.36
N GLY A 512 -1.04 14.93 -14.28
CA GLY A 512 -0.09 13.83 -14.37
C GLY A 512 0.59 13.46 -13.06
N PRO A 513 1.40 12.37 -13.05
CA PRO A 513 1.88 11.72 -11.84
C PRO A 513 2.88 12.57 -11.04
N ASN A 514 3.61 13.48 -11.70
CA ASN A 514 4.59 14.34 -11.03
C ASN A 514 4.00 15.58 -10.35
N ASP A 515 2.74 15.93 -10.67
CA ASP A 515 1.96 17.00 -10.02
C ASP A 515 0.53 16.55 -9.71
N PRO A 516 0.35 15.56 -8.84
CA PRO A 516 -0.99 15.00 -8.54
C PRO A 516 -1.87 15.96 -7.74
N GLY A 517 -1.31 17.04 -7.17
CA GLY A 517 -2.00 17.88 -6.21
C GLY A 517 -2.20 17.20 -4.84
N LEU A 518 -2.59 17.98 -3.83
CA LEU A 518 -2.98 17.43 -2.53
C LEU A 518 -4.38 16.83 -2.61
N HIS A 519 -4.50 15.59 -2.23
CA HIS A 519 -5.76 14.84 -2.22
C HIS A 519 -6.00 14.14 -0.88
N ASN A 520 -7.19 13.58 -0.68
CA ASN A 520 -7.47 12.78 0.51
C ASN A 520 -6.66 11.48 0.50
N SER A 521 -6.29 11.00 1.67
CA SER A 521 -5.79 9.63 1.79
C SER A 521 -6.88 8.62 1.42
N GLN A 522 -6.50 7.59 0.65
CA GLN A 522 -7.42 6.54 0.21
C GLN A 522 -8.11 5.84 1.40
N TYR A 523 -7.41 5.69 2.51
CA TYR A 523 -7.87 4.94 3.68
C TYR A 523 -8.36 5.83 4.83
N VAL A 524 -8.51 7.13 4.62
CA VAL A 524 -9.02 8.02 5.68
C VAL A 524 -10.46 7.63 6.04
N THR A 525 -10.71 7.57 7.34
CA THR A 525 -12.05 7.45 7.93
C THR A 525 -12.43 8.82 8.46
N PRO A 526 -13.16 9.65 7.66
CA PRO A 526 -13.42 11.04 8.04
C PRO A 526 -14.30 11.15 9.29
N ASP A 527 -15.20 10.22 9.49
CA ASP A 527 -16.09 10.24 10.63
C ASP A 527 -16.22 8.85 11.23
N ARG A 528 -16.02 8.75 12.55
CA ARG A 528 -16.19 7.52 13.32
C ARG A 528 -16.87 7.84 14.65
N PHE A 529 -17.85 7.03 15.01
CA PHE A 529 -18.47 7.05 16.33
C PHE A 529 -18.36 5.66 16.95
N VAL A 530 -17.98 5.62 18.22
CA VAL A 530 -17.91 4.39 19.02
C VAL A 530 -18.64 4.64 20.32
N ALA A 531 -19.49 3.71 20.71
CA ALA A 531 -20.09 3.70 22.05
C ALA A 531 -19.98 2.31 22.66
N SER A 532 -19.69 2.25 23.94
CA SER A 532 -19.71 1.01 24.70
C SER A 532 -20.55 1.14 25.97
N LEU A 533 -21.30 0.09 26.24
CA LEU A 533 -22.03 -0.09 27.48
C LEU A 533 -21.57 -1.40 28.10
N THR A 534 -20.97 -1.34 29.27
CA THR A 534 -20.55 -2.53 30.01
C THR A 534 -21.24 -2.54 31.39
N HIS A 535 -21.75 -3.69 31.75
CA HIS A 535 -22.36 -3.88 33.08
C HIS A 535 -21.82 -5.15 33.74
N SER A 536 -21.43 -5.02 34.99
CA SER A 536 -21.00 -6.14 35.83
C SER A 536 -21.75 -6.16 37.11
N ASP A 537 -22.44 -7.26 37.44
CA ASP A 537 -23.16 -7.41 38.66
C ASP A 537 -22.39 -8.22 39.72
N LYS A 538 -22.91 -8.21 40.95
CA LYS A 538 -22.30 -8.95 42.09
C LYS A 538 -22.43 -10.48 41.96
N SER A 539 -23.31 -10.94 41.08
CA SER A 539 -23.54 -12.37 40.81
C SER A 539 -22.55 -12.95 39.79
N GLY A 540 -21.62 -12.12 39.31
CA GLY A 540 -20.58 -12.56 38.35
C GLY A 540 -21.03 -12.49 36.87
N ASN A 541 -22.12 -11.78 36.56
CA ASN A 541 -22.52 -11.54 35.19
C ASN A 541 -21.83 -10.28 34.66
N HIS A 542 -21.31 -10.38 33.44
CA HIS A 542 -20.67 -9.27 32.70
C HIS A 542 -21.30 -9.17 31.33
N TYR A 543 -21.87 -8.03 31.02
CA TYR A 543 -22.50 -7.70 29.75
C TYR A 543 -21.69 -6.60 29.08
N SER A 544 -21.46 -6.72 27.78
CA SER A 544 -20.82 -5.68 26.99
C SER A 544 -21.52 -5.54 25.64
N PHE A 545 -21.89 -4.30 25.32
CA PHE A 545 -22.35 -3.91 24.00
C PHE A 545 -21.41 -2.85 23.46
N ILE A 546 -20.91 -3.05 22.24
CA ILE A 546 -20.05 -2.10 21.54
C ILE A 546 -20.76 -1.74 20.23
N TYR A 547 -21.18 -0.50 20.12
CA TYR A 547 -21.67 0.06 18.87
C TYR A 547 -20.57 0.85 18.20
N GLU A 548 -20.32 0.56 16.95
CA GLU A 548 -19.36 1.26 16.11
C GLU A 548 -20.01 1.64 14.79
N THR A 549 -19.81 2.89 14.39
CA THR A 549 -20.21 3.34 13.05
C THR A 549 -19.13 4.24 12.47
N TRP A 550 -18.90 4.11 11.18
CA TRP A 550 -17.89 4.89 10.47
C TRP A 550 -18.28 5.12 9.02
N ARG A 551 -17.68 6.15 8.42
CA ARG A 551 -17.78 6.47 7.01
C ARG A 551 -16.37 6.50 6.40
N GLY A 552 -16.19 6.05 5.15
CA GLY A 552 -14.88 5.96 4.51
C GLY A 552 -14.11 4.70 4.92
N GLY A 553 -12.78 4.82 5.05
CA GLY A 553 -11.89 3.69 5.33
C GLY A 553 -11.36 2.99 4.07
N TYR A 554 -12.09 3.03 2.97
CA TYR A 554 -11.65 2.82 1.60
C TYR A 554 -12.45 3.77 0.71
N ASN A 555 -11.75 4.73 0.10
CA ASN A 555 -12.37 5.81 -0.63
C ASN A 555 -12.04 5.72 -2.11
N TYR A 556 -12.95 6.19 -2.96
CA TYR A 556 -12.89 6.05 -4.41
C TYR A 556 -12.67 7.39 -5.10
N SER A 557 -12.32 7.31 -6.37
CA SER A 557 -12.16 8.45 -7.28
C SER A 557 -13.05 8.26 -8.50
N TYR A 558 -13.57 9.34 -9.08
CA TYR A 558 -14.14 9.29 -10.43
C TYR A 558 -13.06 9.59 -11.46
N MET A 559 -12.92 8.71 -12.44
CA MET A 559 -11.82 8.69 -13.41
C MET A 559 -12.30 8.40 -14.83
N THR A 560 -11.43 8.59 -15.80
CA THR A 560 -11.62 8.10 -17.17
C THR A 560 -11.24 6.62 -17.29
N VAL A 561 -11.70 5.98 -18.35
CA VAL A 561 -11.38 4.59 -18.67
C VAL A 561 -9.94 4.44 -19.17
N ASN A 562 -9.44 5.45 -19.90
CA ASN A 562 -8.15 5.46 -20.58
C ASN A 562 -7.39 6.74 -20.28
N ASP A 563 -6.13 6.77 -20.68
CA ASP A 563 -5.26 7.94 -20.63
C ASP A 563 -5.84 9.06 -21.50
N ILE A 564 -6.24 10.16 -20.88
CA ILE A 564 -6.84 11.31 -21.59
C ILE A 564 -5.79 12.31 -22.03
N ASN A 565 -4.75 12.51 -21.23
CA ASN A 565 -3.77 13.55 -21.45
C ASN A 565 -2.50 13.05 -22.18
N GLY A 566 -2.35 11.74 -22.37
CA GLY A 566 -1.21 11.11 -23.05
C GLY A 566 0.03 10.95 -22.19
N ASP A 567 -0.08 11.02 -20.84
CA ASP A 567 1.06 10.90 -19.94
C ASP A 567 1.54 9.43 -19.72
N GLY A 568 0.78 8.47 -20.25
CA GLY A 568 1.06 7.04 -20.13
C GLY A 568 0.41 6.36 -18.93
N TYR A 569 -0.43 7.05 -18.16
CA TYR A 569 -1.13 6.53 -17.00
C TYR A 569 -2.66 6.61 -17.19
N ASN A 570 -3.37 5.54 -16.83
CA ASN A 570 -4.82 5.40 -17.09
C ASN A 570 -5.70 5.78 -15.89
N TYR A 571 -5.29 6.77 -15.10
CA TYR A 571 -6.00 7.18 -13.87
C TYR A 571 -6.26 8.68 -13.83
N ASP A 572 -6.76 9.21 -14.93
CA ASP A 572 -7.13 10.62 -15.05
C ASP A 572 -8.44 10.92 -14.33
N ALA A 573 -8.40 11.88 -13.40
CA ALA A 573 -9.60 12.38 -12.75
C ALA A 573 -10.50 13.08 -13.77
N ILE A 574 -11.82 12.83 -13.73
CA ILE A 574 -12.76 13.46 -14.65
C ILE A 574 -12.97 14.94 -14.31
N TYR A 575 -13.18 15.75 -15.33
CA TYR A 575 -13.84 17.05 -15.18
C TYR A 575 -15.35 16.82 -15.10
N VAL A 576 -16.04 17.49 -14.18
CA VAL A 576 -17.49 17.38 -14.01
C VAL A 576 -18.11 18.65 -14.58
N PRO A 577 -18.61 18.66 -15.83
CA PRO A 577 -19.09 19.86 -16.45
C PRO A 577 -20.38 20.37 -15.81
N THR A 578 -20.61 21.66 -15.92
CA THR A 578 -21.92 22.28 -15.66
C THR A 578 -22.85 22.11 -16.85
N ASP A 579 -24.15 22.25 -16.64
CA ASP A 579 -25.14 22.21 -17.72
C ASP A 579 -24.88 23.29 -18.78
N ALA A 580 -24.39 24.46 -18.35
CA ALA A 580 -24.05 25.57 -19.25
C ALA A 580 -22.84 25.21 -20.14
N GLU A 581 -21.80 24.63 -19.60
CA GLU A 581 -20.60 24.19 -20.36
C GLU A 581 -20.96 23.12 -21.40
N VAL A 582 -21.87 22.21 -21.06
CA VAL A 582 -22.37 21.20 -21.99
C VAL A 582 -23.24 21.84 -23.08
N ALA A 583 -24.17 22.72 -22.70
CA ALA A 583 -25.04 23.45 -23.66
C ALA A 583 -24.25 24.32 -24.61
N ASN A 584 -23.17 24.97 -24.13
CA ASN A 584 -22.27 25.82 -24.94
C ASN A 584 -21.24 25.02 -25.74
N ARG A 585 -21.25 23.67 -25.62
CA ARG A 585 -20.29 22.76 -26.25
C ARG A 585 -18.82 22.97 -25.80
N GLU A 586 -18.63 23.50 -24.59
CA GLU A 586 -17.31 23.61 -23.95
C GLU A 586 -16.84 22.28 -23.36
N PHE A 587 -17.78 21.34 -23.17
CA PHE A 587 -17.52 19.92 -22.86
C PHE A 587 -18.32 19.06 -23.85
N ARG A 588 -17.68 18.08 -24.50
CA ARG A 588 -18.25 17.41 -25.68
C ARG A 588 -18.36 15.90 -25.48
N PHE A 589 -19.52 15.38 -25.95
CA PHE A 589 -19.78 13.94 -25.98
C PHE A 589 -19.88 13.47 -27.44
N VAL A 590 -19.60 12.19 -27.68
CA VAL A 590 -19.72 11.60 -29.03
C VAL A 590 -21.17 11.41 -29.47
N SER A 591 -22.10 11.33 -28.52
CA SER A 591 -23.54 11.23 -28.78
C SER A 591 -24.38 11.94 -27.72
N ASP A 592 -25.64 12.25 -28.07
CA ASP A 592 -26.62 12.81 -27.12
C ASP A 592 -26.94 11.77 -26.02
N ASP A 593 -27.00 10.47 -26.34
CA ASP A 593 -27.22 9.42 -25.36
C ASP A 593 -26.10 9.36 -24.29
N ASP A 594 -24.85 9.57 -24.70
CA ASP A 594 -23.73 9.63 -23.77
C ASP A 594 -23.81 10.86 -22.87
N ARG A 595 -24.14 12.01 -23.46
CA ARG A 595 -24.37 13.27 -22.73
C ARG A 595 -25.45 13.09 -21.67
N ASP A 596 -26.62 12.62 -22.09
CA ASP A 596 -27.80 12.54 -21.22
C ASP A 596 -27.54 11.52 -20.10
N ARG A 597 -26.99 10.35 -20.42
CA ARG A 597 -26.62 9.35 -19.41
C ARG A 597 -25.64 9.89 -18.36
N PHE A 598 -24.62 10.62 -18.80
CA PHE A 598 -23.62 11.16 -17.89
C PHE A 598 -24.20 12.28 -17.02
N MET A 599 -24.87 13.26 -17.65
CA MET A 599 -25.42 14.41 -16.93
C MET A 599 -26.54 14.01 -15.96
N ASP A 600 -27.42 13.09 -16.35
CA ASP A 600 -28.45 12.54 -15.47
C ASP A 600 -27.82 11.83 -14.25
N TYR A 601 -26.74 11.08 -14.46
CA TYR A 601 -26.01 10.46 -13.35
C TYR A 601 -25.34 11.51 -12.46
N VAL A 602 -24.70 12.53 -13.04
CA VAL A 602 -24.06 13.64 -12.29
C VAL A 602 -25.06 14.34 -11.38
N HIS A 603 -26.26 14.63 -11.87
CA HIS A 603 -27.32 15.30 -11.08
C HIS A 603 -27.79 14.44 -9.88
N ASN A 604 -27.82 13.12 -10.04
CA ASN A 604 -28.31 12.20 -9.03
C ASN A 604 -27.21 11.73 -8.02
N ASP A 605 -25.92 11.77 -8.42
CA ASP A 605 -24.84 11.36 -7.54
C ASP A 605 -24.52 12.43 -6.49
N LYS A 606 -24.41 12.02 -5.23
CA LYS A 606 -24.22 12.93 -4.08
C LYS A 606 -22.91 13.71 -4.10
N TYR A 607 -21.88 13.17 -4.75
CA TYR A 607 -20.57 13.82 -4.85
C TYR A 607 -20.51 14.68 -6.13
N LEU A 608 -20.85 14.11 -7.29
CA LEU A 608 -20.71 14.76 -8.58
C LEU A 608 -21.61 15.99 -8.71
N SER A 609 -22.86 15.93 -8.20
CA SER A 609 -23.79 17.08 -8.23
C SER A 609 -23.27 18.32 -7.53
N LYS A 610 -22.36 18.16 -6.57
CA LYS A 610 -21.70 19.26 -5.84
C LYS A 610 -20.36 19.66 -6.44
N ARG A 611 -19.94 18.97 -7.51
CA ARG A 611 -18.62 19.12 -8.10
C ARG A 611 -18.63 19.72 -9.49
N GLN A 612 -19.80 20.06 -10.04
CA GLN A 612 -19.94 20.69 -11.35
C GLN A 612 -19.04 21.92 -11.50
N GLY A 613 -18.42 22.09 -12.68
CA GLY A 613 -17.43 23.12 -13.00
C GLY A 613 -16.04 22.86 -12.40
N LYS A 614 -15.74 21.63 -11.93
CA LYS A 614 -14.45 21.29 -11.29
C LYS A 614 -14.03 19.86 -11.62
N TYR A 615 -12.74 19.61 -11.52
CA TYR A 615 -12.24 18.22 -11.54
C TYR A 615 -12.67 17.43 -10.30
N ALA A 616 -12.94 16.15 -10.47
CA ALA A 616 -13.07 15.22 -9.35
C ALA A 616 -11.74 15.14 -8.59
N GLU A 617 -11.81 15.04 -7.27
CA GLU A 617 -10.63 14.88 -6.42
C GLU A 617 -10.37 13.42 -6.13
N ALA A 618 -9.11 13.01 -6.14
CA ALA A 618 -8.72 11.66 -5.76
C ALA A 618 -9.23 11.32 -4.35
N TYR A 619 -9.77 10.11 -4.21
CA TYR A 619 -10.24 9.52 -2.95
C TYR A 619 -11.25 10.38 -2.17
N SER A 620 -12.07 11.17 -2.89
CA SER A 620 -13.09 12.05 -2.29
C SER A 620 -14.50 11.46 -2.30
N VAL A 621 -14.70 10.30 -2.92
CA VAL A 621 -15.96 9.55 -2.92
C VAL A 621 -15.90 8.56 -1.76
N TYR A 622 -16.38 8.99 -0.60
CA TYR A 622 -16.31 8.21 0.63
C TYR A 622 -17.30 7.05 0.65
N SER A 623 -16.83 5.86 1.05
CA SER A 623 -17.72 4.74 1.35
C SER A 623 -18.77 5.15 2.40
N PRO A 624 -20.03 4.74 2.24
CA PRO A 624 -21.11 5.17 3.12
C PRO A 624 -20.97 4.59 4.54
N TRP A 625 -21.78 5.12 5.46
CA TRP A 625 -21.81 4.68 6.84
C TRP A 625 -22.06 3.18 6.98
N VAL A 626 -21.27 2.55 7.84
CA VAL A 626 -21.45 1.17 8.30
C VAL A 626 -21.79 1.21 9.79
N HIS A 627 -22.74 0.41 10.21
CA HIS A 627 -23.22 0.37 11.61
C HIS A 627 -23.07 -1.06 12.12
N ARG A 628 -22.26 -1.29 13.16
CA ARG A 628 -22.07 -2.61 13.77
C ARG A 628 -22.34 -2.57 15.27
N ILE A 629 -22.89 -3.66 15.78
CA ILE A 629 -23.00 -3.91 17.21
C ILE A 629 -22.35 -5.25 17.50
N ASP A 630 -21.44 -5.25 18.47
CA ASP A 630 -20.87 -6.46 19.05
C ASP A 630 -21.47 -6.66 20.44
N PHE A 631 -21.74 -7.89 20.78
CA PHE A 631 -22.27 -8.28 22.07
C PHE A 631 -21.36 -9.30 22.74
N SER A 632 -21.12 -9.14 24.04
CA SER A 632 -20.42 -10.13 24.87
C SER A 632 -21.17 -10.33 26.17
N TYR A 633 -21.35 -11.59 26.53
CA TYR A 633 -21.82 -12.01 27.85
C TYR A 633 -20.81 -12.95 28.47
N LYS A 634 -20.46 -12.72 29.74
CA LYS A 634 -19.59 -13.62 30.51
C LYS A 634 -20.22 -13.87 31.87
N HIS A 635 -20.03 -15.08 32.37
CA HIS A 635 -20.42 -15.44 33.73
C HIS A 635 -19.29 -16.10 34.49
N ASP A 636 -19.02 -15.60 35.69
CA ASP A 636 -17.97 -16.08 36.59
C ASP A 636 -18.54 -17.02 37.63
N PHE A 637 -18.24 -18.29 37.55
CA PHE A 637 -18.50 -19.28 38.58
C PHE A 637 -17.31 -19.32 39.52
N LYS A 638 -17.53 -18.91 40.80
CA LYS A 638 -16.53 -18.99 41.85
C LYS A 638 -16.46 -20.42 42.39
N VAL A 639 -15.28 -21.06 42.38
CA VAL A 639 -15.05 -22.41 42.83
C VAL A 639 -13.98 -22.38 43.93
N ASN A 640 -14.37 -22.83 45.13
CA ASN A 640 -13.41 -22.98 46.23
C ASN A 640 -12.61 -24.24 46.06
N VAL A 641 -11.28 -24.13 45.93
CA VAL A 641 -10.36 -25.26 45.86
C VAL A 641 -9.37 -25.15 47.06
N GLY A 642 -9.65 -25.86 48.12
CA GLY A 642 -8.91 -25.70 49.37
C GLY A 642 -9.10 -24.32 49.97
N LYS A 643 -7.99 -23.56 50.13
CA LYS A 643 -8.00 -22.17 50.62
C LYS A 643 -8.08 -21.11 49.54
N SER A 644 -8.02 -21.50 48.28
CA SER A 644 -8.03 -20.58 47.11
C SER A 644 -9.41 -20.51 46.51
N VAL A 645 -9.78 -19.29 46.06
CA VAL A 645 -10.99 -19.06 45.28
C VAL A 645 -10.61 -19.00 43.81
N ASN A 646 -10.94 -20.05 43.06
CA ASN A 646 -10.72 -20.08 41.61
C ASN A 646 -11.97 -19.62 40.87
N THR A 647 -11.81 -19.18 39.67
CA THR A 647 -12.95 -18.72 38.84
C THR A 647 -13.00 -19.50 37.54
N LEU A 648 -14.15 -20.11 37.26
CA LEU A 648 -14.49 -20.65 35.95
C LEU A 648 -15.38 -19.62 35.24
N GLN A 649 -14.86 -19.01 34.17
CA GLN A 649 -15.61 -18.06 33.36
C GLN A 649 -16.11 -18.71 32.09
N LEU A 650 -17.40 -18.63 31.83
CA LEU A 650 -18.00 -18.93 30.52
C LEU A 650 -18.25 -17.65 29.78
N SER A 651 -17.95 -17.61 28.50
CA SER A 651 -18.20 -16.45 27.64
C SER A 651 -18.96 -16.82 26.35
N LEU A 652 -19.83 -15.90 25.93
CA LEU A 652 -20.47 -15.87 24.63
C LEU A 652 -20.17 -14.52 24.00
N ASP A 653 -19.42 -14.50 22.93
CA ASP A 653 -19.10 -13.31 22.18
C ASP A 653 -19.77 -13.39 20.79
N VAL A 654 -20.58 -12.39 20.43
CA VAL A 654 -21.26 -12.30 19.13
C VAL A 654 -20.79 -11.03 18.44
N LYS A 655 -20.12 -11.19 17.33
CA LYS A 655 -19.66 -10.09 16.48
C LYS A 655 -20.69 -9.75 15.41
N ASN A 656 -20.87 -8.46 15.13
CA ASN A 656 -21.81 -7.96 14.13
C ASN A 656 -23.22 -8.50 14.30
N ILE A 657 -23.77 -8.44 15.53
CA ILE A 657 -25.06 -9.05 15.89
C ILE A 657 -26.24 -8.54 15.04
N LEU A 658 -26.14 -7.31 14.50
CA LEU A 658 -27.18 -6.76 13.62
C LEU A 658 -27.35 -7.59 12.35
N ASN A 659 -26.27 -8.16 11.84
CA ASN A 659 -26.26 -9.02 10.65
C ASN A 659 -26.99 -10.35 10.87
N LEU A 660 -27.09 -10.81 12.13
CA LEU A 660 -27.89 -11.99 12.48
C LEU A 660 -29.39 -11.78 12.19
N PHE A 661 -29.88 -10.55 12.36
CA PHE A 661 -31.30 -10.21 12.16
C PHE A 661 -31.60 -9.83 10.70
N ASN A 662 -30.63 -9.21 10.00
CA ASN A 662 -30.77 -8.83 8.61
C ASN A 662 -29.39 -8.85 7.93
N SER A 663 -29.23 -9.69 6.91
CA SER A 663 -27.97 -9.92 6.20
C SER A 663 -27.38 -8.67 5.52
N SER A 664 -28.16 -7.62 5.33
CA SER A 664 -27.67 -6.33 4.79
C SER A 664 -27.19 -5.34 5.86
N TRP A 665 -27.42 -5.63 7.16
CA TRP A 665 -26.98 -4.78 8.26
C TRP A 665 -25.54 -5.10 8.67
N GLY A 666 -24.79 -4.09 9.06
CA GLY A 666 -23.38 -4.24 9.46
C GLY A 666 -22.43 -4.62 8.33
N VAL A 667 -22.87 -4.50 7.08
CA VAL A 667 -22.10 -4.82 5.88
C VAL A 667 -21.53 -3.54 5.28
N SER A 668 -20.24 -3.53 5.00
CA SER A 668 -19.61 -2.43 4.25
C SER A 668 -20.09 -2.43 2.80
N LYS A 669 -19.99 -1.28 2.16
CA LYS A 669 -20.36 -1.12 0.76
C LYS A 669 -19.13 -0.77 -0.06
N TYR A 670 -19.11 -1.21 -1.31
CA TYR A 670 -18.09 -0.87 -2.28
C TYR A 670 -18.73 -0.20 -3.50
N MET A 671 -17.92 0.49 -4.30
CA MET A 671 -18.42 1.15 -5.49
C MET A 671 -19.07 0.14 -6.44
N ASN A 672 -20.24 0.50 -6.97
CA ASN A 672 -21.01 -0.38 -7.85
C ASN A 672 -20.18 -0.75 -9.09
N PRO A 673 -20.03 -2.04 -9.42
CA PRO A 673 -19.29 -2.50 -10.60
C PRO A 673 -19.79 -1.91 -11.92
N ALA A 674 -21.08 -1.55 -12.01
CA ALA A 674 -21.65 -0.87 -13.17
C ALA A 674 -20.95 0.48 -13.47
N LEU A 675 -20.31 1.10 -12.48
CA LEU A 675 -19.53 2.33 -12.60
C LEU A 675 -18.06 2.09 -12.96
N GLY A 676 -17.65 0.85 -13.27
CA GLY A 676 -16.28 0.52 -13.67
C GLY A 676 -15.23 0.95 -12.63
N GLU A 677 -15.51 0.77 -11.32
CA GLU A 677 -14.66 1.24 -10.22
C GLU A 677 -14.42 2.77 -10.21
N GLY A 678 -15.39 3.53 -10.71
CA GLY A 678 -15.31 4.99 -10.82
C GLY A 678 -14.92 5.50 -12.21
N ARG A 679 -14.67 4.60 -13.17
CA ARG A 679 -14.33 4.94 -14.55
C ARG A 679 -15.59 5.11 -15.39
N ILE A 680 -16.28 6.23 -15.19
CA ILE A 680 -17.60 6.50 -15.78
C ILE A 680 -17.55 7.20 -17.14
N LEU A 681 -16.43 7.81 -17.50
CA LEU A 681 -16.18 8.43 -18.79
C LEU A 681 -15.04 7.70 -19.52
N LYS A 682 -15.19 7.60 -20.86
CA LYS A 682 -14.14 7.13 -21.75
C LYS A 682 -13.72 8.27 -22.67
N TYR A 683 -12.44 8.55 -22.74
CA TYR A 683 -11.88 9.50 -23.69
C TYR A 683 -11.82 8.87 -25.08
N GLU A 684 -12.36 9.56 -26.08
CA GLU A 684 -12.46 9.07 -27.46
C GLU A 684 -11.56 9.83 -28.44
N GLY A 685 -10.84 10.83 -27.94
CA GLY A 685 -9.90 11.64 -28.74
C GLY A 685 -10.24 13.12 -28.75
N VAL A 686 -9.52 13.85 -29.56
CA VAL A 686 -9.67 15.28 -29.76
C VAL A 686 -10.39 15.52 -31.09
N ASP A 687 -11.40 16.37 -31.10
CA ASP A 687 -12.05 16.75 -32.34
C ASP A 687 -11.25 17.80 -33.18
N ASN A 688 -11.75 18.16 -34.34
CA ASN A 688 -11.08 19.08 -35.23
C ASN A 688 -10.92 20.51 -34.68
N GLU A 689 -11.61 20.84 -33.60
CA GLU A 689 -11.56 22.14 -32.93
C GLU A 689 -10.69 22.12 -31.66
N GLY A 690 -10.04 20.98 -31.34
CA GLY A 690 -9.14 20.84 -30.21
C GLY A 690 -9.82 20.55 -28.88
N TYR A 691 -11.08 20.10 -28.89
CA TYR A 691 -11.83 19.72 -27.71
C TYR A 691 -11.72 18.20 -27.45
N ALA A 692 -11.51 17.81 -26.23
CA ALA A 692 -11.65 16.42 -25.84
C ALA A 692 -13.10 15.94 -25.97
N THR A 693 -13.30 14.74 -26.50
CA THR A 693 -14.61 14.12 -26.69
C THR A 693 -14.74 12.85 -25.84
N PHE A 694 -15.94 12.62 -25.31
CA PHE A 694 -16.18 11.55 -24.36
C PHE A 694 -17.37 10.68 -24.75
N SER A 695 -17.27 9.39 -24.40
CA SER A 695 -18.39 8.44 -24.36
C SER A 695 -18.59 7.91 -22.94
N THR A 696 -19.66 7.15 -22.75
CA THR A 696 -20.00 6.56 -21.45
C THR A 696 -20.19 5.05 -21.57
N ALA A 697 -19.94 4.31 -20.47
CA ALA A 697 -20.28 2.90 -20.40
C ALA A 697 -21.81 2.75 -20.35
N LYS A 698 -22.38 1.81 -21.14
CA LYS A 698 -23.82 1.52 -21.14
C LYS A 698 -24.30 0.80 -19.88
N ALA A 699 -23.37 0.40 -19.00
CA ALA A 699 -23.66 -0.35 -17.79
C ALA A 699 -24.35 0.48 -16.69
N TYR A 700 -24.26 1.81 -16.74
CA TYR A 700 -24.87 2.70 -15.74
C TYR A 700 -25.88 3.65 -16.36
N ASN A 701 -26.76 4.20 -15.53
CA ASN A 701 -27.77 5.20 -15.86
C ASN A 701 -28.04 6.13 -14.67
N ALA A 702 -28.96 7.07 -14.81
CA ALA A 702 -29.37 8.03 -13.77
C ALA A 702 -29.71 7.41 -12.40
N ASN A 703 -30.24 6.20 -12.38
CA ASN A 703 -30.69 5.49 -11.18
C ASN A 703 -29.68 4.50 -10.62
N THR A 704 -28.48 4.42 -11.20
CA THR A 704 -27.43 3.52 -10.72
C THR A 704 -26.93 3.97 -9.34
N GLU A 705 -27.09 3.13 -8.32
CA GLU A 705 -26.54 3.42 -6.99
C GLU A 705 -25.02 3.44 -7.04
N THR A 706 -24.40 4.46 -6.43
CA THR A 706 -22.95 4.60 -6.37
C THR A 706 -22.29 3.45 -5.60
N PHE A 707 -22.96 2.93 -4.56
CA PHE A 707 -22.43 1.89 -3.69
C PHE A 707 -23.40 0.73 -3.51
N VAL A 708 -22.86 -0.48 -3.56
CA VAL A 708 -23.60 -1.73 -3.30
C VAL A 708 -22.98 -2.50 -2.13
N PRO A 709 -23.75 -3.35 -1.42
CA PRO A 709 -23.23 -4.14 -0.30
C PRO A 709 -22.12 -5.10 -0.73
N TYR A 710 -21.06 -5.21 0.10
CA TYR A 710 -19.97 -6.15 -0.10
C TYR A 710 -20.22 -7.43 0.67
N HIS A 711 -20.87 -8.41 0.03
CA HIS A 711 -21.21 -9.68 0.66
C HIS A 711 -20.02 -10.65 0.60
N ASN A 712 -19.40 -10.88 1.75
CA ASN A 712 -18.42 -11.93 1.95
C ASN A 712 -18.48 -12.48 3.39
N LEU A 713 -17.82 -13.60 3.66
CA LEU A 713 -17.81 -14.23 4.99
C LEU A 713 -17.27 -13.33 6.09
N GLY A 714 -16.30 -12.45 5.80
CA GLY A 714 -15.74 -11.50 6.76
C GLY A 714 -16.69 -10.38 7.17
N GLN A 715 -17.83 -10.20 6.46
CA GLN A 715 -18.87 -9.22 6.78
C GLN A 715 -20.04 -9.85 7.55
N CYS A 716 -20.10 -11.18 7.64
CA CYS A 716 -21.17 -11.88 8.35
C CYS A 716 -20.97 -11.79 9.87
N TRP A 717 -22.06 -12.02 10.61
CA TRP A 717 -21.97 -12.25 12.05
C TRP A 717 -21.26 -13.58 12.33
N TYR A 718 -20.61 -13.65 13.46
CA TYR A 718 -20.13 -14.90 14.02
C TYR A 718 -20.19 -14.87 15.55
N ALA A 719 -20.32 -16.04 16.14
CA ALA A 719 -20.34 -16.21 17.59
C ALA A 719 -19.22 -17.17 18.03
N SER A 720 -18.65 -16.89 19.17
CA SER A 720 -17.68 -17.77 19.85
C SER A 720 -18.14 -18.04 21.28
N ILE A 721 -17.95 -19.29 21.74
CA ILE A 721 -18.12 -19.71 23.11
C ILE A 721 -16.74 -19.99 23.69
N GLY A 722 -16.42 -19.38 24.81
CA GLY A 722 -15.15 -19.54 25.49
C GLY A 722 -15.31 -20.05 26.92
N ILE A 723 -14.33 -20.83 27.35
CA ILE A 723 -14.18 -21.29 28.75
C ILE A 723 -12.80 -20.85 29.23
N LYS A 724 -12.76 -20.12 30.34
CA LYS A 724 -11.51 -19.68 30.97
C LYS A 724 -11.50 -20.10 32.44
N TYR A 725 -10.45 -20.78 32.85
CA TYR A 725 -10.21 -21.09 34.25
C TYR A 725 -9.08 -20.21 34.78
N MET A 726 -9.39 -19.47 35.87
CA MET A 726 -8.45 -18.60 36.56
C MET A 726 -8.21 -19.18 37.98
N PHE A 727 -6.97 -19.49 38.29
CA PHE A 727 -6.52 -19.97 39.58
C PHE A 727 -5.66 -18.91 40.28
N ASN A 728 -5.88 -18.74 41.59
CA ASN A 728 -5.09 -17.85 42.44
C ASN A 728 -4.15 -18.64 43.34
#